data_2b008cf1f986697e300c7fc6432b5e54
#
_entry.id   2b008cf1f986697e300c7fc6432b5e54
#
_cell.length_a   1.000
_cell.length_b   1.000
_cell.length_c   1.000
_cell.angle_alpha   90.00
_cell.angle_beta   90.00
_cell.angle_gamma   90.00
#
_symmetry.space_group_name_H-M   'P 1'
#
loop_
_entity.id
_entity.type
_entity.pdbx_description
1 polymer ?
#
loop_
_entity_poly.entity_id
_entity_poly.type
_entity_poly.pdbx_seq_one_letter_code
_entity_poly.pdbx_strand_id
1 'polypeptide(L)'
;MIRKKWIKILLCLLVFNNFLLAESFSENSENLCGDGCSDKLIVVSETDKKNSKENSKQESIDEKDSKDTKVKGEDKKSKKVSKNKKDSLETDKKSEEKFVVNNEIDTVPEIDKKIGIAFGGGSAKGLAHIGILKVLEEEKVPIEYVTGTSMGSIIGGLYAAGYTAKELEDIAVHMDWMGLFNDKIDREKKGIVRNMIEDRNTLSLPMEKFMPKITPGAIGGKSASERLNELLYGVLDKNDFTKYPKKFAAVGTDLNTGEGVMITKGSLATAIRSSLSLPSIYNPMQVGDKLYIDGGVVRNLPVQDLKVLGADYTIGINVGSGFEKRDLNKMTLVDVVSDAMTIAGRQEVERQIRMLDMYMAPDLSKVEAYDFLKAKDIIAMGEKLARDHIDEIRKLSNPKKFDEIEEKRKEFRKTWKNEYDIKSVEIRGNKKYETEYFKRYLPEKLGKMNEKELESIVDNLYKNGDFSTVYYEIADGDKLVINVQEKAGDYLTFSSNANTEDLATITVGIQGNKTLVGTLDTRYQLKGIIADEYGINGAGTVLFGKLNKLLGVTDFEYKRDKIKNQYFMNEKYDFENQKFRAGLGLGVELNTNTLFLIGGGYQISDVNKSLDKNMNKKTKFPYFETSLTHDSRDAINFATKGSYFKADYIKGSSKEAKFDTLYAKGEVNIPLGKKVTVTPSITYVTTDGDKVPETYRPKLGGFSESDYSMEFGGIPVDKLSGSSIFIGKLNLQYQINKFIFAGINGSIARISDKGFDFGKEQKENYGLGVGARLPIGPIYFGLAKSPGEGVRYIFNIGYEPKAFNEN
;
A
#
# COMPACT_ATOMS: atom_id res chain seq x y z
N MET A 1 -26.25 5.37 29.31
CA MET A 1 -26.92 4.54 28.31
C MET A 1 -26.17 4.50 26.96
N ILE A 2 -25.45 5.53 26.58
CA ILE A 2 -24.69 5.66 25.35
C ILE A 2 -23.49 4.69 25.26
N ARG A 3 -22.71 4.50 26.34
CA ARG A 3 -21.53 3.61 26.38
C ARG A 3 -21.79 2.14 26.01
N LYS A 4 -22.97 1.59 26.39
CA LYS A 4 -23.30 0.18 26.09
C LYS A 4 -23.72 -0.08 24.64
N LYS A 5 -24.24 0.93 23.91
CA LYS A 5 -24.59 0.79 22.49
C LYS A 5 -23.37 0.79 21.60
N TRP A 6 -22.36 1.63 21.89
CA TRP A 6 -21.13 1.72 21.12
C TRP A 6 -20.26 0.46 21.19
N ILE A 7 -20.17 -0.14 22.36
CA ILE A 7 -19.45 -1.42 22.55
C ILE A 7 -20.10 -2.54 21.75
N LYS A 8 -21.44 -2.55 21.62
CA LYS A 8 -22.15 -3.54 20.81
C LYS A 8 -21.93 -3.35 19.32
N ILE A 9 -21.84 -2.12 18.81
CA ILE A 9 -21.58 -1.83 17.39
C ILE A 9 -20.13 -2.18 17.05
N LEU A 10 -19.16 -1.85 17.91
CA LEU A 10 -17.76 -2.24 17.74
C LEU A 10 -17.57 -3.76 17.80
N LEU A 11 -18.27 -4.44 18.70
CA LEU A 11 -18.29 -5.91 18.80
C LEU A 11 -18.96 -6.57 17.58
N CYS A 12 -20.04 -5.98 17.03
CA CYS A 12 -20.64 -6.47 15.79
C CYS A 12 -19.71 -6.34 14.59
N LEU A 13 -18.97 -5.24 14.48
CA LEU A 13 -17.98 -5.04 13.40
C LEU A 13 -16.78 -6.00 13.54
N LEU A 14 -16.32 -6.27 14.76
CA LEU A 14 -15.27 -7.25 15.04
C LEU A 14 -15.74 -8.70 14.84
N VAL A 15 -16.97 -9.02 15.19
CA VAL A 15 -17.58 -10.35 14.97
C VAL A 15 -17.85 -10.58 13.49
N PHE A 16 -18.30 -9.55 12.76
CA PHE A 16 -18.53 -9.64 11.31
C PHE A 16 -17.22 -9.87 10.53
N ASN A 17 -16.13 -9.24 10.97
CA ASN A 17 -14.81 -9.46 10.38
C ASN A 17 -14.27 -10.87 10.66
N ASN A 18 -14.56 -11.45 11.83
CA ASN A 18 -14.18 -12.82 12.16
C ASN A 18 -15.12 -13.88 11.53
N PHE A 19 -16.39 -13.54 11.26
CA PHE A 19 -17.34 -14.45 10.63
C PHE A 19 -17.05 -14.62 9.13
N LEU A 20 -16.68 -13.55 8.42
CA LEU A 20 -16.25 -13.61 7.01
C LEU A 20 -14.94 -14.41 6.81
N LEU A 21 -14.05 -14.43 7.81
CA LEU A 21 -12.84 -15.25 7.79
C LEU A 21 -13.12 -16.73 8.11
N ALA A 22 -14.12 -17.03 8.93
CA ALA A 22 -14.45 -18.40 9.31
C ALA A 22 -15.24 -19.17 8.23
N GLU A 23 -16.18 -18.52 7.54
CA GLU A 23 -16.95 -19.18 6.44
C GLU A 23 -16.10 -19.49 5.22
N SER A 24 -15.09 -18.67 4.88
CA SER A 24 -14.19 -18.94 3.75
C SER A 24 -13.24 -20.12 3.98
N PHE A 25 -13.06 -20.59 5.22
CA PHE A 25 -12.27 -21.77 5.54
C PHE A 25 -13.09 -23.07 5.52
N SER A 26 -14.42 -23.02 5.70
CA SER A 26 -15.24 -24.22 5.74
C SER A 26 -15.66 -24.75 4.36
N GLU A 27 -15.84 -23.89 3.37
CA GLU A 27 -16.24 -24.31 2.01
C GLU A 27 -15.09 -24.87 1.15
N ASN A 28 -13.83 -24.56 1.49
CA ASN A 28 -12.67 -25.10 0.76
C ASN A 28 -12.16 -26.45 1.28
N SER A 29 -12.67 -26.94 2.43
CA SER A 29 -12.25 -28.24 2.97
C SER A 29 -13.04 -29.44 2.40
N GLU A 30 -14.21 -29.23 1.83
CA GLU A 30 -15.03 -30.31 1.24
C GLU A 30 -14.64 -30.69 -0.20
N ASN A 31 -13.88 -29.87 -0.91
CA ASN A 31 -13.49 -30.15 -2.29
C ASN A 31 -12.06 -30.74 -2.47
N LEU A 32 -11.36 -31.07 -1.39
CA LEU A 32 -9.97 -31.58 -1.43
C LEU A 32 -9.80 -33.03 -0.99
N CYS A 33 -10.87 -33.72 -0.58
CA CYS A 33 -10.83 -35.15 -0.29
C CYS A 33 -11.73 -35.93 -1.26
N GLY A 34 -11.11 -36.47 -2.29
CA GLY A 34 -11.69 -37.62 -3.03
C GLY A 34 -11.73 -38.85 -2.13
N ASP A 35 -12.74 -39.68 -2.32
CA ASP A 35 -13.08 -40.87 -1.57
C ASP A 35 -11.90 -41.65 -0.99
N GLY A 36 -11.75 -41.63 0.35
CA GLY A 36 -10.86 -42.59 1.02
C GLY A 36 -10.16 -42.22 2.29
N CYS A 37 -10.59 -41.22 3.05
CA CYS A 37 -10.02 -40.96 4.39
C CYS A 37 -11.08 -40.75 5.45
N SER A 38 -11.36 -41.80 6.20
CA SER A 38 -12.08 -41.71 7.47
C SER A 38 -11.07 -41.54 8.60
N ASP A 39 -10.86 -40.35 9.08
CA ASP A 39 -10.38 -40.10 10.44
C ASP A 39 -10.89 -38.75 10.94
N LYS A 40 -11.55 -38.81 12.08
CA LYS A 40 -12.31 -37.75 12.72
C LYS A 40 -11.39 -36.68 13.27
N LEU A 41 -11.47 -35.45 12.74
CA LEU A 41 -10.95 -34.26 13.40
C LEU A 41 -11.97 -33.80 14.47
N ILE A 42 -11.57 -33.90 15.76
CA ILE A 42 -12.38 -33.38 16.88
C ILE A 42 -12.13 -31.88 16.98
N VAL A 43 -13.13 -31.08 16.61
CA VAL A 43 -13.19 -29.66 16.91
C VAL A 43 -13.79 -29.51 18.29
N VAL A 44 -13.01 -29.07 19.26
CA VAL A 44 -13.52 -28.69 20.61
C VAL A 44 -14.07 -27.27 20.52
N SER A 45 -15.40 -27.16 20.50
CA SER A 45 -16.08 -25.88 20.72
C SER A 45 -16.32 -25.70 22.21
N GLU A 46 -15.79 -24.62 22.79
CA GLU A 46 -16.09 -24.15 24.14
C GLU A 46 -17.48 -23.51 24.23
N THR A 47 -18.53 -24.33 24.19
CA THR A 47 -19.85 -23.90 24.68
C THR A 47 -20.61 -25.13 25.12
N ASP A 48 -20.40 -25.58 26.37
CA ASP A 48 -21.42 -26.25 27.18
C ASP A 48 -20.89 -26.49 28.58
N LYS A 49 -20.98 -25.48 29.44
CA LYS A 49 -20.98 -25.60 30.88
C LYS A 49 -22.27 -25.02 31.40
N LYS A 50 -23.34 -25.80 31.34
CA LYS A 50 -24.44 -25.80 32.32
C LYS A 50 -25.40 -26.94 32.00
N ASN A 51 -25.62 -27.73 33.05
CA ASN A 51 -26.60 -28.77 33.22
C ASN A 51 -26.11 -30.21 33.01
N SER A 52 -25.61 -30.79 34.06
CA SER A 52 -26.22 -32.01 34.66
C SER A 52 -25.46 -32.41 35.94
N LYS A 53 -26.03 -32.06 37.07
CA LYS A 53 -25.95 -32.87 38.27
C LYS A 53 -27.05 -33.89 38.12
N GLU A 54 -26.70 -35.16 38.17
CA GLU A 54 -27.38 -36.24 38.92
C GLU A 54 -27.11 -37.62 38.35
N ASN A 55 -26.89 -38.50 39.28
CA ASN A 55 -26.86 -39.99 39.22
C ASN A 55 -25.50 -40.61 38.82
N SER A 56 -24.70 -40.94 39.84
CA SER A 56 -24.74 -41.96 40.90
C SER A 56 -24.35 -43.35 40.44
N LYS A 57 -23.28 -43.81 41.05
CA LYS A 57 -23.07 -45.15 41.60
C LYS A 57 -22.48 -46.28 40.73
N GLN A 58 -21.37 -46.74 41.29
CA GLN A 58 -20.93 -48.15 41.40
C GLN A 58 -20.34 -48.78 40.13
N GLU A 59 -19.19 -49.29 40.10
CA GLU A 59 -18.55 -50.30 40.98
C GLU A 59 -17.04 -50.23 40.93
N SER A 60 -16.49 -50.47 42.09
CA SER A 60 -15.16 -50.85 42.52
C SER A 60 -14.63 -52.15 41.90
N ILE A 61 -13.35 -52.35 41.92
CA ILE A 61 -12.62 -53.49 42.48
C ILE A 61 -11.15 -53.41 41.94
N ASP A 62 -10.25 -53.14 42.88
CA ASP A 62 -9.06 -53.88 43.39
C ASP A 62 -7.97 -54.30 42.38
N GLU A 63 -6.79 -54.26 42.63
CA GLU A 63 -5.85 -54.26 43.76
C GLU A 63 -4.43 -54.29 43.12
N LYS A 64 -3.52 -53.72 43.64
CA LYS A 64 -2.43 -53.82 44.59
C LYS A 64 -1.05 -53.71 44.05
N ASP A 65 -0.33 -52.91 44.80
CA ASP A 65 1.02 -53.10 45.37
C ASP A 65 2.20 -53.35 44.46
N SER A 66 3.29 -52.65 44.61
CA SER A 66 4.15 -52.40 45.78
C SER A 66 5.30 -51.40 45.46
N LYS A 67 5.47 -50.45 46.30
CA LYS A 67 6.60 -50.24 47.28
C LYS A 67 7.99 -49.91 46.66
N ASP A 68 8.35 -48.67 46.95
CA ASP A 68 9.51 -48.20 47.77
C ASP A 68 10.90 -48.73 47.45
N THR A 69 11.82 -47.83 47.15
CA THR A 69 12.88 -47.52 48.12
C THR A 69 13.64 -46.22 47.74
N LYS A 70 13.65 -45.33 48.78
CA LYS A 70 14.61 -44.25 48.94
C LYS A 70 15.99 -44.80 49.27
N VAL A 71 17.08 -44.22 48.78
CA VAL A 71 18.29 -43.97 49.62
C VAL A 71 18.94 -42.66 49.17
N LYS A 72 19.25 -41.91 50.24
CA LYS A 72 19.96 -40.64 50.32
C LYS A 72 21.49 -40.82 50.21
N GLY A 73 22.15 -39.75 49.92
CA GLY A 73 23.32 -39.28 50.70
C GLY A 73 24.65 -39.18 49.97
N GLU A 74 25.04 -38.01 49.92
CA GLU A 74 26.15 -37.28 50.58
C GLU A 74 27.48 -37.26 49.81
N ASP A 75 27.85 -36.10 49.43
CA ASP A 75 29.01 -35.24 49.85
C ASP A 75 30.38 -35.85 50.02
N LYS A 76 31.29 -35.13 49.45
CA LYS A 76 32.56 -34.56 49.92
C LYS A 76 33.75 -34.69 48.96
N LYS A 77 34.19 -33.54 48.48
CA LYS A 77 35.41 -32.78 48.86
C LYS A 77 36.75 -33.49 48.70
N SER A 78 37.55 -32.87 47.91
CA SER A 78 38.86 -32.26 48.30
C SER A 78 40.15 -32.76 47.63
N LYS A 79 40.84 -31.74 47.21
CA LYS A 79 42.25 -31.37 47.38
C LYS A 79 43.34 -32.06 46.54
N LYS A 80 43.96 -31.21 45.75
CA LYS A 80 45.33 -30.65 45.80
C LYS A 80 46.44 -31.67 45.99
N VAL A 81 47.46 -31.48 45.15
CA VAL A 81 48.94 -31.37 45.45
C VAL A 81 49.70 -31.72 44.21
N SER A 82 50.34 -30.89 43.47
CA SER A 82 51.56 -30.09 43.56
C SER A 82 52.83 -30.86 43.31
N LYS A 83 53.65 -30.30 42.47
CA LYS A 83 55.10 -30.11 42.54
C LYS A 83 56.10 -31.11 41.95
N ASN A 84 56.83 -30.52 41.01
CA ASN A 84 58.31 -30.50 40.93
C ASN A 84 59.04 -31.77 40.55
N LYS A 85 59.81 -31.67 39.48
CA LYS A 85 61.28 -31.54 39.60
C LYS A 85 61.98 -31.15 38.33
N LYS A 86 62.84 -30.19 38.50
CA LYS A 86 63.98 -29.78 37.63
C LYS A 86 64.97 -30.87 37.58
N ASP A 87 65.76 -30.81 36.56
CA ASP A 87 67.27 -30.88 36.45
C ASP A 87 67.63 -31.47 35.09
N SER A 88 68.53 -31.11 34.30
CA SER A 88 69.67 -30.20 34.28
C SER A 88 70.43 -30.44 33.02
N LEU A 89 70.84 -29.35 32.41
CA LEU A 89 72.08 -29.13 31.70
C LEU A 89 72.79 -30.31 31.03
N GLU A 90 73.11 -30.24 29.74
CA GLU A 90 74.47 -30.10 29.26
C GLU A 90 74.52 -29.53 27.84
N THR A 91 75.48 -28.66 27.65
CA THR A 91 75.93 -27.94 26.50
C THR A 91 76.66 -28.83 25.53
N ASP A 92 76.36 -28.66 24.23
CA ASP A 92 77.43 -28.75 23.21
C ASP A 92 77.29 -27.75 22.05
N LYS A 93 78.35 -27.00 21.87
CA LYS A 93 78.63 -26.08 20.84
C LYS A 93 79.01 -26.80 19.54
N LYS A 94 78.52 -26.38 18.44
CA LYS A 94 79.12 -26.02 17.14
C LYS A 94 78.27 -26.45 15.96
N SER A 95 77.76 -25.49 15.23
CA SER A 95 78.32 -25.10 13.88
C SER A 95 77.31 -24.05 13.31
N GLU A 96 77.83 -22.88 12.98
CA GLU A 96 77.18 -21.85 12.20
C GLU A 96 77.08 -22.33 10.76
N GLU A 97 75.92 -22.83 10.34
CA GLU A 97 75.54 -22.86 8.95
C GLU A 97 74.69 -21.62 8.64
N LYS A 98 75.26 -20.78 7.77
CA LYS A 98 74.56 -19.67 7.16
C LYS A 98 73.35 -20.22 6.37
N PHE A 99 72.14 -20.07 6.92
CA PHE A 99 70.87 -20.18 6.16
C PHE A 99 70.82 -19.01 5.21
N VAL A 100 71.05 -19.27 3.95
CA VAL A 100 70.64 -18.43 2.82
C VAL A 100 69.12 -18.48 2.84
N VAL A 101 68.47 -17.43 3.28
CA VAL A 101 67.02 -17.23 3.08
C VAL A 101 66.84 -17.04 1.58
N ASN A 102 66.51 -18.11 0.88
CA ASN A 102 65.84 -18.00 -0.41
C ASN A 102 64.46 -17.41 -0.15
N ASN A 103 64.28 -16.15 -0.48
CA ASN A 103 62.96 -15.54 -0.68
C ASN A 103 62.35 -16.15 -1.97
N GLU A 104 62.01 -17.42 -1.96
CA GLU A 104 60.95 -17.93 -2.81
C GLU A 104 59.65 -17.40 -2.21
N ILE A 105 59.09 -16.35 -2.86
CA ILE A 105 57.73 -16.03 -2.74
C ILE A 105 56.94 -17.29 -3.09
N ASP A 106 56.38 -17.98 -2.12
CA ASP A 106 55.40 -19.04 -2.38
C ASP A 106 54.30 -18.42 -3.23
N THR A 107 54.41 -18.62 -4.53
CA THR A 107 53.32 -18.29 -5.44
C THR A 107 52.19 -19.26 -5.11
N VAL A 108 51.19 -18.77 -4.42
CA VAL A 108 49.92 -19.48 -4.20
C VAL A 108 49.45 -19.97 -5.60
N PRO A 109 49.23 -21.28 -5.79
CA PRO A 109 48.83 -21.80 -7.07
C PRO A 109 47.60 -21.09 -7.58
N GLU A 110 47.71 -20.50 -8.77
CA GLU A 110 46.63 -19.77 -9.43
C GLU A 110 45.45 -20.73 -9.64
N ILE A 111 44.33 -20.49 -8.96
CA ILE A 111 43.13 -21.34 -9.06
C ILE A 111 42.45 -21.02 -10.39
N ASP A 112 42.55 -21.92 -11.36
CA ASP A 112 41.87 -21.81 -12.67
C ASP A 112 40.42 -22.40 -12.61
N LYS A 113 39.72 -22.24 -11.48
CA LYS A 113 38.34 -22.68 -11.36
C LYS A 113 37.39 -21.57 -11.78
N LYS A 114 36.24 -21.95 -12.32
CA LYS A 114 35.12 -21.06 -12.61
C LYS A 114 34.33 -20.83 -11.34
N ILE A 115 34.58 -19.70 -10.69
CA ILE A 115 33.96 -19.37 -9.40
C ILE A 115 32.56 -18.83 -9.60
N GLY A 116 31.62 -19.40 -8.87
CA GLY A 116 30.26 -18.95 -8.82
C GLY A 116 29.78 -18.62 -7.40
N ILE A 117 28.80 -17.70 -7.30
CA ILE A 117 28.21 -17.28 -6.04
C ILE A 117 26.69 -17.43 -6.08
N ALA A 118 26.13 -18.07 -5.03
CA ALA A 118 24.71 -18.23 -4.83
C ALA A 118 24.23 -17.33 -3.66
N PHE A 119 23.38 -16.38 -3.96
CA PHE A 119 22.78 -15.46 -3.00
C PHE A 119 21.41 -15.95 -2.52
N GLY A 120 21.30 -16.26 -1.24
CA GLY A 120 20.04 -16.65 -0.62
C GLY A 120 19.06 -15.50 -0.47
N GLY A 121 17.77 -15.84 -0.40
CA GLY A 121 16.69 -14.90 -0.06
C GLY A 121 16.66 -14.62 1.44
N GLY A 122 16.17 -13.42 1.83
CA GLY A 122 16.08 -13.04 3.25
C GLY A 122 15.59 -11.61 3.49
N SER A 123 14.83 -11.03 2.56
CA SER A 123 14.31 -9.66 2.68
C SER A 123 15.43 -8.65 3.03
N ALA A 124 15.28 -7.78 4.04
CA ALA A 124 16.31 -6.81 4.43
C ALA A 124 17.66 -7.46 4.80
N LYS A 125 17.65 -8.68 5.36
CA LYS A 125 18.87 -9.44 5.70
C LYS A 125 19.78 -9.69 4.49
N GLY A 126 19.21 -9.79 3.29
CA GLY A 126 19.95 -9.97 2.05
C GLY A 126 20.87 -8.81 1.67
N LEU A 127 20.72 -7.63 2.32
CA LEU A 127 21.66 -6.51 2.14
C LEU A 127 23.09 -6.86 2.61
N ALA A 128 23.24 -7.88 3.50
CA ALA A 128 24.55 -8.40 3.90
C ALA A 128 25.38 -8.97 2.73
N HIS A 129 24.72 -9.43 1.65
CA HIS A 129 25.42 -9.88 0.43
C HIS A 129 26.36 -8.82 -0.13
N ILE A 130 25.98 -7.55 -0.05
CA ILE A 130 26.77 -6.42 -0.54
C ILE A 130 28.09 -6.31 0.19
N GLY A 131 28.06 -6.43 1.53
CA GLY A 131 29.28 -6.39 2.36
C GLY A 131 30.25 -7.51 2.03
N ILE A 132 29.73 -8.72 1.76
CA ILE A 132 30.56 -9.85 1.34
C ILE A 132 31.16 -9.59 -0.06
N LEU A 133 30.36 -9.10 -1.01
CA LEU A 133 30.84 -8.74 -2.35
C LEU A 133 31.96 -7.70 -2.32
N LYS A 134 31.90 -6.71 -1.42
CA LYS A 134 32.98 -5.71 -1.25
C LYS A 134 34.33 -6.37 -0.99
N VAL A 135 34.38 -7.32 -0.04
CA VAL A 135 35.60 -8.04 0.32
C VAL A 135 36.08 -8.96 -0.82
N LEU A 136 35.14 -9.64 -1.50
CA LEU A 136 35.49 -10.48 -2.65
C LEU A 136 36.08 -9.65 -3.80
N GLU A 137 35.57 -8.43 -4.07
CA GLU A 137 36.14 -7.50 -5.05
C GLU A 137 37.53 -6.95 -4.61
N GLU A 138 37.67 -6.59 -3.31
CA GLU A 138 38.97 -6.14 -2.76
C GLU A 138 40.06 -7.19 -2.90
N GLU A 139 39.75 -8.46 -2.58
CA GLU A 139 40.69 -9.59 -2.68
C GLU A 139 40.77 -10.18 -4.10
N LYS A 140 40.15 -9.51 -5.09
CA LYS A 140 40.18 -9.87 -6.52
C LYS A 140 39.77 -11.33 -6.80
N VAL A 141 38.65 -11.76 -6.20
CA VAL A 141 38.05 -13.06 -6.48
C VAL A 141 37.27 -12.99 -7.81
N PRO A 142 37.60 -13.81 -8.83
CA PRO A 142 37.02 -13.74 -10.17
C PRO A 142 35.65 -14.44 -10.24
N ILE A 143 34.57 -13.76 -9.84
CA ILE A 143 33.21 -14.27 -9.90
C ILE A 143 32.70 -14.25 -11.36
N GLU A 144 32.39 -15.41 -11.92
CA GLU A 144 31.91 -15.59 -13.30
C GLU A 144 30.42 -15.96 -13.35
N TYR A 145 29.88 -16.60 -12.30
CA TYR A 145 28.54 -17.13 -12.26
C TYR A 145 27.84 -16.65 -11.01
N VAL A 146 26.59 -16.25 -11.19
CA VAL A 146 25.78 -15.68 -10.09
C VAL A 146 24.37 -16.28 -10.14
N THR A 147 23.90 -16.77 -9.02
CA THR A 147 22.49 -17.13 -8.86
C THR A 147 21.91 -16.42 -7.66
N GLY A 148 20.62 -16.12 -7.70
CA GLY A 148 19.97 -15.43 -6.59
C GLY A 148 18.50 -15.77 -6.44
N THR A 149 18.03 -15.76 -5.18
CA THR A 149 16.64 -15.92 -4.80
C THR A 149 16.18 -14.67 -4.05
N SER A 150 15.00 -14.13 -4.36
CA SER A 150 14.38 -12.99 -3.66
C SER A 150 15.35 -11.79 -3.58
N MET A 151 15.70 -11.28 -2.39
CA MET A 151 16.70 -10.21 -2.25
C MET A 151 18.05 -10.59 -2.89
N GLY A 152 18.44 -11.86 -2.79
CA GLY A 152 19.65 -12.36 -3.47
C GLY A 152 19.56 -12.24 -5.00
N SER A 153 18.35 -12.30 -5.59
CA SER A 153 18.17 -12.07 -7.04
C SER A 153 18.29 -10.60 -7.40
N ILE A 154 17.92 -9.67 -6.52
CA ILE A 154 18.13 -8.23 -6.72
C ILE A 154 19.64 -7.93 -6.74
N ILE A 155 20.34 -8.31 -5.66
CA ILE A 155 21.77 -8.03 -5.53
C ILE A 155 22.57 -8.74 -6.63
N GLY A 156 22.30 -10.04 -6.85
CA GLY A 156 22.98 -10.83 -7.88
C GLY A 156 22.68 -10.37 -9.30
N GLY A 157 21.44 -10.01 -9.60
CA GLY A 157 21.02 -9.52 -10.93
C GLY A 157 21.62 -8.16 -11.28
N LEU A 158 21.63 -7.22 -10.33
CA LEU A 158 22.27 -5.91 -10.50
C LEU A 158 23.81 -6.07 -10.64
N TYR A 159 24.42 -6.93 -9.81
CA TYR A 159 25.84 -7.24 -9.92
C TYR A 159 26.22 -7.84 -11.29
N ALA A 160 25.42 -8.78 -11.78
CA ALA A 160 25.60 -9.38 -13.10
C ALA A 160 25.36 -8.39 -14.24
N ALA A 161 24.40 -7.46 -14.09
CA ALA A 161 24.14 -6.38 -15.03
C ALA A 161 25.29 -5.35 -15.12
N GLY A 162 26.27 -5.42 -14.20
CA GLY A 162 27.49 -4.62 -14.27
C GLY A 162 27.68 -3.60 -13.16
N TYR A 163 26.82 -3.57 -12.13
CA TYR A 163 27.06 -2.78 -10.93
C TYR A 163 28.23 -3.37 -10.11
N THR A 164 29.01 -2.51 -9.47
CA THR A 164 30.03 -2.89 -8.48
C THR A 164 29.40 -3.03 -7.10
N ALA A 165 30.08 -3.70 -6.18
CA ALA A 165 29.64 -3.81 -4.79
C ALA A 165 29.46 -2.43 -4.13
N LYS A 166 30.31 -1.45 -4.46
CA LYS A 166 30.19 -0.08 -3.97
C LYS A 166 28.95 0.65 -4.53
N GLU A 167 28.66 0.53 -5.82
CA GLU A 167 27.44 1.10 -6.43
C GLU A 167 26.19 0.46 -5.82
N LEU A 168 26.20 -0.85 -5.53
CA LEU A 168 25.11 -1.54 -4.83
C LEU A 168 24.91 -1.04 -3.40
N GLU A 169 26.00 -0.76 -2.67
CA GLU A 169 25.94 -0.15 -1.34
C GLU A 169 25.29 1.24 -1.41
N ASP A 170 25.74 2.08 -2.34
CA ASP A 170 25.18 3.42 -2.52
C ASP A 170 23.67 3.37 -2.86
N ILE A 171 23.25 2.46 -3.74
CA ILE A 171 21.84 2.24 -4.06
C ILE A 171 21.08 1.79 -2.81
N ALA A 172 21.58 0.76 -2.11
CA ALA A 172 20.88 0.16 -0.97
C ALA A 172 20.69 1.14 0.19
N VAL A 173 21.65 2.03 0.43
CA VAL A 173 21.60 3.02 1.52
C VAL A 173 20.63 4.17 1.23
N HIS A 174 20.47 4.55 -0.06
CA HIS A 174 19.65 5.71 -0.45
C HIS A 174 18.27 5.33 -1.00
N MET A 175 18.00 4.03 -1.21
CA MET A 175 16.73 3.55 -1.76
C MET A 175 15.57 3.76 -0.77
N ASP A 176 14.43 4.20 -1.28
CA ASP A 176 13.15 4.15 -0.55
C ASP A 176 12.58 2.73 -0.58
N TRP A 177 13.10 1.86 0.28
CA TRP A 177 12.67 0.47 0.41
C TRP A 177 11.19 0.35 0.76
N MET A 178 10.67 1.27 1.58
CA MET A 178 9.27 1.22 1.99
C MET A 178 8.33 1.59 0.85
N GLY A 179 8.79 2.43 -0.09
CA GLY A 179 8.07 2.75 -1.32
C GLY A 179 7.82 1.53 -2.21
N LEU A 180 8.72 0.52 -2.19
CA LEU A 180 8.55 -0.71 -2.98
C LEU A 180 7.33 -1.54 -2.53
N PHE A 181 6.93 -1.41 -1.27
CA PHE A 181 5.74 -2.06 -0.70
C PHE A 181 4.50 -1.16 -0.73
N ASN A 182 4.51 -0.08 -1.53
CA ASN A 182 3.42 0.86 -1.60
C ASN A 182 3.05 1.21 -3.05
N ASP A 183 2.09 0.48 -3.60
CA ASP A 183 1.55 0.73 -4.94
C ASP A 183 0.48 1.84 -4.97
N LYS A 184 0.27 2.56 -3.88
CA LYS A 184 -0.71 3.63 -3.82
C LYS A 184 -0.26 4.80 -4.69
N ILE A 185 -1.14 5.22 -5.57
CA ILE A 185 -0.95 6.45 -6.32
C ILE A 185 -1.22 7.62 -5.38
N ASP A 186 -0.33 8.59 -5.36
CA ASP A 186 -0.57 9.86 -4.67
C ASP A 186 -1.88 10.47 -5.15
N ARG A 187 -2.70 10.95 -4.22
CA ARG A 187 -4.02 11.48 -4.52
C ARG A 187 -3.99 12.56 -5.60
N GLU A 188 -3.01 13.44 -5.56
CA GLU A 188 -2.80 14.52 -6.53
C GLU A 188 -2.52 14.04 -7.96
N LYS A 189 -2.08 12.81 -8.12
CA LYS A 189 -1.80 12.16 -9.42
C LYS A 189 -2.98 11.35 -9.95
N LYS A 190 -3.97 11.03 -9.12
CA LYS A 190 -5.22 10.39 -9.56
C LYS A 190 -6.08 11.39 -10.33
N GLY A 191 -6.87 10.92 -11.29
CA GLY A 191 -7.87 11.77 -11.94
C GLY A 191 -8.95 12.23 -10.97
N ILE A 192 -9.43 13.47 -11.13
CA ILE A 192 -10.43 14.08 -10.25
C ILE A 192 -11.72 13.25 -10.15
N VAL A 193 -12.22 12.71 -11.26
CA VAL A 193 -13.42 11.83 -11.28
C VAL A 193 -13.19 10.58 -10.41
N ARG A 194 -11.99 10.01 -10.46
CA ARG A 194 -11.64 8.86 -9.65
C ARG A 194 -11.57 9.21 -8.15
N ASN A 195 -10.99 10.36 -7.81
CA ASN A 195 -10.96 10.84 -6.43
C ASN A 195 -12.38 11.06 -5.88
N MET A 196 -13.28 11.65 -6.66
CA MET A 196 -14.68 11.85 -6.27
C MET A 196 -15.41 10.53 -5.93
N ILE A 197 -15.02 9.42 -6.55
CA ILE A 197 -15.61 8.09 -6.31
C ILE A 197 -14.93 7.36 -5.14
N GLU A 198 -13.59 7.42 -5.05
CA GLU A 198 -12.81 6.55 -4.15
C GLU A 198 -12.52 7.15 -2.77
N ASP A 199 -12.36 8.47 -2.67
CA ASP A 199 -11.73 9.15 -1.53
C ASP A 199 -12.43 8.99 -0.17
N ARG A 200 -13.73 8.71 -0.17
CA ARG A 200 -14.54 8.61 1.06
C ARG A 200 -14.89 7.18 1.44
N ASN A 201 -14.26 6.21 0.80
CA ASN A 201 -14.44 4.81 1.17
C ASN A 201 -13.38 4.39 2.18
N THR A 202 -13.79 3.91 3.34
CA THR A 202 -12.89 3.37 4.37
C THR A 202 -12.34 2.01 3.97
N LEU A 203 -13.19 1.17 3.38
CA LEU A 203 -12.85 -0.17 2.90
C LEU A 203 -13.49 -0.40 1.54
N SER A 204 -12.73 -0.99 0.62
CA SER A 204 -13.20 -1.41 -0.69
C SER A 204 -12.75 -2.85 -0.96
N LEU A 205 -13.69 -3.77 -1.02
CA LEU A 205 -13.44 -5.19 -1.28
C LEU A 205 -13.75 -5.50 -2.74
N PRO A 206 -12.80 -6.03 -3.51
CA PRO A 206 -13.07 -6.47 -4.88
C PRO A 206 -14.15 -7.54 -4.90
N MET A 207 -15.00 -7.54 -5.93
CA MET A 207 -16.08 -8.50 -6.11
C MET A 207 -15.93 -9.25 -7.43
N GLU A 208 -16.30 -10.51 -7.42
CA GLU A 208 -16.51 -11.34 -8.61
C GLU A 208 -17.88 -12.00 -8.50
N LYS A 209 -18.73 -11.82 -9.54
CA LYS A 209 -20.10 -12.36 -9.56
C LYS A 209 -20.92 -12.01 -8.30
N PHE A 210 -20.82 -10.76 -7.83
CA PHE A 210 -21.49 -10.22 -6.62
C PHE A 210 -20.99 -10.78 -5.27
N MET A 211 -19.89 -11.55 -5.25
CA MET A 211 -19.27 -12.04 -4.03
C MET A 211 -17.91 -11.34 -3.79
N PRO A 212 -17.58 -10.93 -2.56
CA PRO A 212 -16.26 -10.44 -2.25
C PRO A 212 -15.17 -11.45 -2.62
N LYS A 213 -14.10 -10.99 -3.23
CA LYS A 213 -12.95 -11.81 -3.62
C LYS A 213 -11.69 -11.29 -2.92
N ILE A 214 -10.99 -12.17 -2.24
CA ILE A 214 -9.69 -11.84 -1.67
C ILE A 214 -8.65 -11.89 -2.80
N THR A 215 -7.82 -10.85 -2.90
CA THR A 215 -6.73 -10.80 -3.87
C THR A 215 -5.60 -11.73 -3.43
N PRO A 216 -4.85 -12.36 -4.37
CA PRO A 216 -3.75 -13.26 -4.03
C PRO A 216 -2.61 -12.59 -3.24
N GLY A 217 -2.45 -11.27 -3.38
CA GLY A 217 -1.48 -10.46 -2.68
C GLY A 217 -2.08 -9.12 -2.24
N ALA A 218 -1.47 -8.52 -1.23
CA ALA A 218 -1.87 -7.21 -0.71
C ALA A 218 -1.58 -6.07 -1.71
N ILE A 219 -0.53 -6.23 -2.53
CA ILE A 219 -0.08 -5.24 -3.52
C ILE A 219 0.24 -5.92 -4.86
N GLY A 220 0.06 -5.17 -5.96
CA GLY A 220 0.37 -5.62 -7.31
C GLY A 220 1.87 -5.72 -7.60
N GLY A 221 2.67 -4.85 -6.97
CA GLY A 221 4.12 -4.74 -7.15
C GLY A 221 4.52 -3.82 -8.31
N LYS A 222 3.68 -2.84 -8.66
CA LYS A 222 3.98 -1.81 -9.67
C LYS A 222 5.25 -1.04 -9.29
N SER A 223 5.32 -0.53 -8.07
CA SER A 223 6.47 0.26 -7.59
C SER A 223 7.79 -0.52 -7.58
N ALA A 224 7.73 -1.82 -7.24
CA ALA A 224 8.90 -2.69 -7.32
C ALA A 224 9.34 -2.92 -8.78
N SER A 225 8.40 -3.16 -9.70
CA SER A 225 8.71 -3.34 -11.12
C SER A 225 9.28 -2.06 -11.76
N GLU A 226 8.74 -0.90 -11.42
CA GLU A 226 9.19 0.41 -11.88
C GLU A 226 10.63 0.69 -11.42
N ARG A 227 10.91 0.46 -10.13
CA ARG A 227 12.26 0.65 -9.60
C ARG A 227 13.29 -0.29 -10.19
N LEU A 228 12.90 -1.55 -10.45
CA LEU A 228 13.78 -2.49 -11.16
C LEU A 228 14.03 -2.06 -12.59
N ASN A 229 13.01 -1.58 -13.31
CA ASN A 229 13.18 -1.04 -14.66
C ASN A 229 14.10 0.18 -14.68
N GLU A 230 13.97 1.10 -13.72
CA GLU A 230 14.85 2.26 -13.56
C GLU A 230 16.31 1.82 -13.38
N LEU A 231 16.58 0.93 -12.43
CA LEU A 231 17.95 0.43 -12.18
C LEU A 231 18.53 -0.35 -13.37
N LEU A 232 17.69 -1.03 -14.14
CA LEU A 232 18.09 -1.89 -15.24
C LEU A 232 17.84 -1.27 -16.62
N TYR A 233 17.46 0.03 -16.66
CA TYR A 233 17.06 0.71 -17.89
C TYR A 233 18.09 0.50 -19.02
N GLY A 234 19.37 0.63 -18.74
CA GLY A 234 20.43 0.50 -19.71
C GLY A 234 20.54 -0.89 -20.38
N VAL A 235 19.92 -1.93 -19.81
CA VAL A 235 20.03 -3.33 -20.25
C VAL A 235 18.69 -4.00 -20.56
N LEU A 236 17.61 -3.24 -20.69
CA LEU A 236 16.26 -3.82 -20.93
C LEU A 236 16.16 -4.64 -22.22
N ASP A 237 17.02 -4.40 -23.21
CA ASP A 237 17.11 -5.16 -24.46
C ASP A 237 18.03 -6.40 -24.38
N LYS A 238 18.66 -6.66 -23.25
CA LYS A 238 19.63 -7.75 -23.10
C LYS A 238 18.98 -8.97 -22.42
N ASN A 239 18.24 -9.71 -23.22
CA ASN A 239 17.28 -10.71 -22.76
C ASN A 239 17.88 -12.13 -22.53
N ASP A 240 19.21 -12.29 -22.51
CA ASP A 240 19.91 -13.56 -22.23
C ASP A 240 21.00 -13.34 -21.18
N PHE A 241 20.71 -13.64 -19.92
CA PHE A 241 21.61 -13.37 -18.78
C PHE A 241 22.82 -14.31 -18.76
N THR A 242 22.81 -15.39 -19.56
CA THR A 242 23.97 -16.28 -19.72
C THR A 242 25.07 -15.64 -20.57
N LYS A 243 24.76 -14.53 -21.24
CA LYS A 243 25.70 -13.74 -22.04
C LYS A 243 26.25 -12.50 -21.34
N TYR A 244 25.84 -12.28 -20.08
CA TYR A 244 26.36 -11.19 -19.26
C TYR A 244 27.82 -11.46 -18.88
N PRO A 245 28.61 -10.45 -18.56
CA PRO A 245 29.99 -10.63 -18.08
C PRO A 245 30.11 -11.58 -16.90
N LYS A 246 29.16 -11.47 -15.96
CA LYS A 246 28.90 -12.44 -14.92
C LYS A 246 27.56 -13.10 -15.26
N LYS A 247 27.60 -14.39 -15.62
CA LYS A 247 26.39 -15.13 -16.04
C LYS A 247 25.42 -15.24 -14.88
N PHE A 248 24.14 -14.96 -15.13
CA PHE A 248 23.15 -14.85 -14.07
C PHE A 248 21.93 -15.76 -14.28
N ALA A 249 21.38 -16.22 -13.15
CA ALA A 249 20.07 -16.81 -13.08
C ALA A 249 19.32 -16.35 -11.81
N ALA A 250 18.10 -15.87 -11.99
CA ALA A 250 17.15 -15.71 -10.87
C ALA A 250 16.41 -17.01 -10.64
N VAL A 251 16.01 -17.30 -9.39
CA VAL A 251 15.23 -18.48 -9.07
C VAL A 251 13.86 -18.07 -8.56
N GLY A 252 12.79 -18.52 -9.23
CA GLY A 252 11.40 -18.37 -8.84
C GLY A 252 10.75 -19.71 -8.55
N THR A 253 9.59 -19.72 -7.90
CA THR A 253 8.75 -20.92 -7.75
C THR A 253 7.58 -20.81 -8.70
N ASP A 254 7.38 -21.79 -9.59
CA ASP A 254 6.19 -21.87 -10.44
C ASP A 254 5.01 -22.41 -9.61
N LEU A 255 4.03 -21.56 -9.36
CA LEU A 255 2.86 -21.89 -8.54
C LEU A 255 1.99 -23.01 -9.17
N ASN A 256 2.05 -23.18 -10.50
CA ASN A 256 1.26 -24.20 -11.20
C ASN A 256 1.83 -25.62 -10.99
N THR A 257 3.17 -25.73 -10.84
CA THR A 257 3.85 -27.03 -10.71
C THR A 257 4.43 -27.27 -9.31
N GLY A 258 4.62 -26.21 -8.52
CA GLY A 258 5.31 -26.26 -7.24
C GLY A 258 6.84 -26.40 -7.37
N GLU A 259 7.41 -26.25 -8.56
CA GLU A 259 8.83 -26.43 -8.83
C GLU A 259 9.62 -25.13 -8.75
N GLY A 260 10.87 -25.21 -8.28
CA GLY A 260 11.83 -24.10 -8.37
C GLY A 260 12.39 -23.99 -9.80
N VAL A 261 12.21 -22.83 -10.41
CA VAL A 261 12.56 -22.58 -11.81
C VAL A 261 13.75 -21.61 -11.88
N MET A 262 14.79 -22.04 -12.61
CA MET A 262 15.93 -21.20 -12.97
C MET A 262 15.57 -20.30 -14.16
N ILE A 263 15.59 -18.98 -13.99
CA ILE A 263 15.24 -17.99 -15.01
C ILE A 263 16.52 -17.34 -15.51
N THR A 264 16.89 -17.62 -16.77
CA THR A 264 18.11 -17.13 -17.42
C THR A 264 17.85 -16.21 -18.61
N LYS A 265 16.58 -16.05 -19.02
CA LYS A 265 16.18 -15.31 -20.23
C LYS A 265 14.91 -14.48 -19.97
N GLY A 266 14.68 -13.50 -20.85
CA GLY A 266 13.58 -12.54 -20.79
C GLY A 266 14.04 -11.21 -20.22
N SER A 267 13.13 -10.39 -19.74
CA SER A 267 13.50 -9.15 -19.03
C SER A 267 14.14 -9.48 -17.67
N LEU A 268 15.32 -8.91 -17.40
CA LEU A 268 15.99 -9.12 -16.12
C LEU A 268 15.17 -8.54 -14.95
N ALA A 269 14.53 -7.40 -15.15
CA ALA A 269 13.63 -6.80 -14.16
C ALA A 269 12.46 -7.75 -13.83
N THR A 270 11.85 -8.35 -14.86
CA THR A 270 10.76 -9.33 -14.70
C THR A 270 11.25 -10.62 -14.03
N ALA A 271 12.43 -11.11 -14.34
CA ALA A 271 13.03 -12.29 -13.70
C ALA A 271 13.27 -12.05 -12.20
N ILE A 272 13.85 -10.91 -11.83
CA ILE A 272 14.06 -10.52 -10.44
C ILE A 272 12.69 -10.33 -9.75
N ARG A 273 11.74 -9.63 -10.40
CA ARG A 273 10.40 -9.42 -9.84
C ARG A 273 9.65 -10.73 -9.61
N SER A 274 9.82 -11.73 -10.48
CA SER A 274 9.28 -13.08 -10.31
C SER A 274 9.85 -13.74 -9.06
N SER A 275 11.18 -13.66 -8.89
CA SER A 275 11.92 -14.24 -7.76
C SER A 275 11.58 -13.61 -6.40
N LEU A 276 11.13 -12.34 -6.37
CA LEU A 276 10.79 -11.61 -5.13
C LEU A 276 9.28 -11.54 -4.87
N SER A 277 8.45 -12.30 -5.61
CA SER A 277 6.99 -12.30 -5.43
C SER A 277 6.56 -13.01 -4.14
N LEU A 278 6.87 -12.41 -2.99
CA LEU A 278 6.58 -12.95 -1.65
C LEU A 278 5.07 -13.20 -1.49
N PRO A 279 4.64 -14.45 -1.23
CA PRO A 279 3.23 -14.80 -1.08
C PRO A 279 2.51 -13.90 -0.07
N SER A 280 1.23 -13.61 -0.32
CA SER A 280 0.37 -12.72 0.48
C SER A 280 0.76 -11.23 0.45
N ILE A 281 2.01 -10.89 0.17
CA ILE A 281 2.47 -9.49 0.04
C ILE A 281 2.31 -9.02 -1.40
N TYR A 282 2.98 -9.70 -2.34
CA TYR A 282 2.87 -9.39 -3.76
C TYR A 282 1.93 -10.35 -4.49
N ASN A 283 1.22 -9.83 -5.49
CA ASN A 283 0.56 -10.70 -6.45
C ASN A 283 1.59 -11.59 -7.14
N PRO A 284 1.24 -12.88 -7.41
CA PRO A 284 2.06 -13.73 -8.25
C PRO A 284 2.34 -13.08 -9.61
N MET A 285 3.57 -13.28 -10.12
CA MET A 285 4.00 -12.71 -11.39
C MET A 285 3.68 -13.66 -12.54
N GLN A 286 2.81 -13.25 -13.44
CA GLN A 286 2.49 -14.05 -14.63
C GLN A 286 3.49 -13.73 -15.75
N VAL A 287 4.20 -14.74 -16.24
CA VAL A 287 5.12 -14.65 -17.39
C VAL A 287 4.80 -15.79 -18.33
N GLY A 288 4.16 -15.48 -19.45
CA GLY A 288 3.62 -16.47 -20.36
C GLY A 288 2.53 -17.32 -19.69
N ASP A 289 2.69 -18.63 -19.71
CA ASP A 289 1.83 -19.63 -19.07
C ASP A 289 2.19 -19.93 -17.62
N LYS A 290 3.34 -19.42 -17.14
CA LYS A 290 3.82 -19.63 -15.78
C LYS A 290 3.35 -18.57 -14.81
N LEU A 291 3.14 -18.99 -13.56
CA LEU A 291 2.74 -18.11 -12.46
C LEU A 291 3.79 -18.19 -11.34
N TYR A 292 4.62 -17.18 -11.25
CA TYR A 292 5.74 -17.17 -10.31
C TYR A 292 5.39 -16.54 -8.96
N ILE A 293 5.84 -17.21 -7.91
CA ILE A 293 5.99 -16.68 -6.56
C ILE A 293 7.45 -16.72 -6.15
N ASP A 294 7.78 -16.18 -4.97
CA ASP A 294 9.14 -16.09 -4.45
C ASP A 294 9.85 -17.45 -4.49
N GLY A 295 11.07 -17.45 -4.99
CA GLY A 295 11.88 -18.65 -5.13
C GLY A 295 12.23 -19.30 -3.78
N GLY A 296 12.21 -18.52 -2.70
CA GLY A 296 12.48 -18.98 -1.34
C GLY A 296 11.48 -20.00 -0.80
N VAL A 297 10.30 -20.11 -1.43
CA VAL A 297 9.32 -21.16 -1.08
C VAL A 297 9.89 -22.56 -1.33
N VAL A 298 10.63 -22.76 -2.43
CA VAL A 298 11.17 -24.08 -2.81
C VAL A 298 12.68 -24.10 -2.72
N ARG A 299 13.39 -23.06 -3.18
CA ARG A 299 14.85 -23.05 -3.30
C ARG A 299 15.45 -21.71 -2.87
N ASN A 300 15.56 -21.51 -1.57
CA ASN A 300 16.05 -20.25 -1.01
C ASN A 300 17.55 -20.01 -1.24
N LEU A 301 18.38 -21.05 -1.30
CA LEU A 301 19.81 -20.95 -1.60
C LEU A 301 20.10 -21.70 -2.91
N PRO A 302 20.25 -21.01 -4.08
CA PRO A 302 20.21 -21.64 -5.40
C PRO A 302 21.57 -22.18 -5.88
N VAL A 303 22.18 -23.12 -5.13
CA VAL A 303 23.51 -23.70 -5.43
C VAL A 303 23.45 -24.67 -6.60
N GLN A 304 22.42 -25.52 -6.67
CA GLN A 304 22.27 -26.44 -7.80
C GLN A 304 22.15 -25.70 -9.13
N ASP A 305 21.46 -24.54 -9.12
CA ASP A 305 21.31 -23.69 -10.33
C ASP A 305 22.64 -23.08 -10.71
N LEU A 306 23.49 -22.75 -9.75
CA LEU A 306 24.84 -22.24 -9.98
C LEU A 306 25.71 -23.29 -10.67
N LYS A 307 25.62 -24.55 -10.27
CA LYS A 307 26.33 -25.68 -10.92
C LYS A 307 25.79 -25.93 -12.32
N VAL A 308 24.46 -25.88 -12.51
CA VAL A 308 23.83 -25.99 -13.84
C VAL A 308 24.27 -24.83 -14.75
N LEU A 309 24.46 -23.63 -14.22
CA LEU A 309 24.94 -22.46 -14.95
C LEU A 309 26.40 -22.63 -15.41
N GLY A 310 27.19 -23.47 -14.72
CA GLY A 310 28.53 -23.85 -15.13
C GLY A 310 29.66 -23.53 -14.15
N ALA A 311 29.36 -23.26 -12.88
CA ALA A 311 30.37 -23.03 -11.85
C ALA A 311 31.05 -24.31 -11.41
N ASP A 312 32.40 -24.31 -11.32
CA ASP A 312 33.25 -25.41 -10.83
C ASP A 312 33.55 -25.26 -9.34
N TYR A 313 33.54 -24.04 -8.80
CA TYR A 313 33.68 -23.73 -7.39
C TYR A 313 32.52 -22.85 -6.92
N THR A 314 31.85 -23.25 -5.86
CA THR A 314 30.58 -22.65 -5.43
C THR A 314 30.69 -22.00 -4.07
N ILE A 315 30.41 -20.69 -4.00
CA ILE A 315 30.27 -19.93 -2.75
C ILE A 315 28.78 -19.74 -2.50
N GLY A 316 28.29 -20.12 -1.34
CA GLY A 316 26.88 -19.90 -0.95
C GLY A 316 26.74 -18.97 0.24
N ILE A 317 25.95 -17.93 0.06
CA ILE A 317 25.65 -16.98 1.14
C ILE A 317 24.22 -17.16 1.60
N ASN A 318 24.06 -17.69 2.81
CA ASN A 318 22.77 -17.90 3.43
C ASN A 318 22.47 -16.80 4.46
N VAL A 319 21.50 -15.96 4.15
CA VAL A 319 21.02 -14.88 5.04
C VAL A 319 19.69 -15.23 5.73
N GLY A 320 19.19 -16.46 5.54
CA GLY A 320 18.05 -16.99 6.25
C GLY A 320 18.37 -17.14 7.74
N SER A 321 17.49 -16.66 8.61
CA SER A 321 17.67 -16.75 10.06
C SER A 321 17.53 -18.17 10.55
N GLY A 322 18.31 -18.53 11.58
CA GLY A 322 17.94 -19.61 12.49
C GLY A 322 16.59 -19.32 13.18
N PHE A 323 15.97 -20.36 13.73
CA PHE A 323 14.74 -20.20 14.50
C PHE A 323 15.05 -19.54 15.83
N GLU A 324 14.54 -18.33 16.04
CA GLU A 324 14.59 -17.64 17.31
C GLU A 324 13.20 -17.61 17.97
N LYS A 325 13.21 -17.42 19.30
CA LYS A 325 11.96 -17.21 20.03
C LYS A 325 11.36 -15.87 19.62
N ARG A 326 10.22 -15.93 18.95
CA ARG A 326 9.51 -14.74 18.46
C ARG A 326 8.60 -14.13 19.53
N ASP A 327 8.46 -12.82 19.49
CA ASP A 327 7.46 -12.05 20.27
C ASP A 327 6.28 -11.73 19.37
N LEU A 328 5.15 -12.38 19.60
CA LEU A 328 3.92 -12.20 18.79
C LEU A 328 3.49 -10.72 18.64
N ASN A 329 3.73 -9.90 19.69
CA ASN A 329 3.34 -8.49 19.66
C ASN A 329 4.21 -7.62 18.73
N LYS A 330 5.35 -8.15 18.28
CA LYS A 330 6.28 -7.45 17.38
C LYS A 330 6.28 -8.02 15.96
N MET A 331 5.69 -9.19 15.76
CA MET A 331 5.65 -9.83 14.44
C MET A 331 4.75 -9.10 13.47
N THR A 332 5.23 -8.95 12.24
CA THR A 332 4.45 -8.47 11.10
C THR A 332 4.00 -9.65 10.23
N LEU A 333 3.07 -9.40 9.28
CA LEU A 333 2.69 -10.40 8.27
C LEU A 333 3.92 -10.87 7.45
N VAL A 334 4.84 -9.96 7.15
CA VAL A 334 6.08 -10.28 6.42
C VAL A 334 6.94 -11.27 7.20
N ASP A 335 7.05 -11.10 8.52
CA ASP A 335 7.82 -12.00 9.39
C ASP A 335 7.19 -13.40 9.40
N VAL A 336 5.86 -13.47 9.56
CA VAL A 336 5.13 -14.75 9.57
C VAL A 336 5.32 -15.50 8.23
N VAL A 337 5.19 -14.82 7.10
CA VAL A 337 5.36 -15.42 5.77
C VAL A 337 6.81 -15.85 5.56
N SER A 338 7.77 -15.01 5.93
CA SER A 338 9.21 -15.31 5.80
C SER A 338 9.62 -16.50 6.67
N ASP A 339 9.12 -16.56 7.92
CA ASP A 339 9.39 -17.69 8.82
C ASP A 339 8.74 -18.99 8.30
N ALA A 340 7.51 -18.93 7.81
CA ALA A 340 6.83 -20.08 7.20
C ALA A 340 7.59 -20.63 5.99
N MET A 341 8.09 -19.74 5.11
CA MET A 341 8.95 -20.14 3.97
C MET A 341 10.26 -20.75 4.45
N THR A 342 10.91 -20.17 5.48
CA THR A 342 12.14 -20.70 6.05
C THR A 342 11.94 -22.09 6.63
N ILE A 343 10.82 -22.33 7.32
CA ILE A 343 10.47 -23.65 7.87
C ILE A 343 10.26 -24.66 6.74
N ALA A 344 9.45 -24.31 5.74
CA ALA A 344 9.15 -25.18 4.60
C ALA A 344 10.40 -25.49 3.76
N GLY A 345 11.27 -24.51 3.53
CA GLY A 345 12.47 -24.63 2.71
C GLY A 345 13.70 -25.21 3.42
N ARG A 346 13.63 -25.50 4.74
CA ARG A 346 14.81 -25.87 5.55
C ARG A 346 15.58 -27.08 5.02
N GLN A 347 14.89 -28.16 4.73
CA GLN A 347 15.54 -29.40 4.23
C GLN A 347 16.24 -29.15 2.89
N GLU A 348 15.64 -28.36 2.04
CA GLU A 348 16.22 -27.98 0.76
C GLU A 348 17.48 -27.11 0.95
N VAL A 349 17.44 -26.11 1.82
CA VAL A 349 18.63 -25.29 2.15
C VAL A 349 19.76 -26.16 2.68
N GLU A 350 19.48 -27.11 3.60
CA GLU A 350 20.49 -28.06 4.11
C GLU A 350 21.06 -28.95 2.98
N ARG A 351 20.24 -29.37 2.01
CA ARG A 351 20.68 -30.10 0.83
C ARG A 351 21.59 -29.23 -0.05
N GLN A 352 21.24 -27.98 -0.28
CA GLN A 352 22.05 -27.05 -1.06
C GLN A 352 23.38 -26.73 -0.38
N ILE A 353 23.41 -26.55 0.95
CA ILE A 353 24.67 -26.33 1.71
C ILE A 353 25.64 -27.47 1.51
N ARG A 354 25.20 -28.75 1.50
CA ARG A 354 26.05 -29.90 1.26
C ARG A 354 26.70 -29.94 -0.14
N MET A 355 26.24 -29.10 -1.05
CA MET A 355 26.78 -28.99 -2.42
C MET A 355 27.82 -27.88 -2.58
N LEU A 356 28.04 -27.05 -1.53
CA LEU A 356 28.94 -25.92 -1.56
C LEU A 356 30.40 -26.32 -1.33
N ASP A 357 31.30 -25.56 -1.94
CA ASP A 357 32.73 -25.58 -1.63
C ASP A 357 33.06 -24.58 -0.51
N MET A 358 32.36 -23.45 -0.44
CA MET A 358 32.47 -22.44 0.60
C MET A 358 31.07 -21.97 1.08
N TYR A 359 30.81 -22.03 2.37
CA TYR A 359 29.56 -21.62 2.99
C TYR A 359 29.77 -20.41 3.87
N MET A 360 28.94 -19.37 3.70
CA MET A 360 28.96 -18.15 4.49
C MET A 360 27.56 -17.84 5.02
N ALA A 361 27.44 -17.59 6.34
CA ALA A 361 26.19 -17.23 6.99
C ALA A 361 26.44 -16.14 8.04
N PRO A 362 26.12 -14.87 7.74
CA PRO A 362 26.27 -13.79 8.70
C PRO A 362 25.29 -13.97 9.89
N ASP A 363 25.73 -13.58 11.08
CA ASP A 363 24.86 -13.52 12.25
C ASP A 363 23.91 -12.32 12.11
N LEU A 364 22.70 -12.59 11.62
CA LEU A 364 21.62 -11.61 11.41
C LEU A 364 20.46 -11.86 12.37
N SER A 365 20.73 -12.48 13.52
CA SER A 365 19.73 -12.82 14.54
C SER A 365 18.95 -11.61 15.05
N LYS A 366 19.59 -10.44 15.12
CA LYS A 366 18.99 -9.18 15.56
C LYS A 366 18.39 -8.33 14.45
N VAL A 367 18.32 -8.83 13.22
CA VAL A 367 17.81 -8.13 12.05
C VAL A 367 16.45 -8.71 11.68
N GLU A 368 15.43 -7.87 11.65
CA GLU A 368 14.09 -8.26 11.20
C GLU A 368 13.97 -8.18 9.66
N ALA A 369 12.99 -8.89 9.10
CA ALA A 369 12.80 -8.96 7.65
C ALA A 369 12.53 -7.58 6.98
N TYR A 370 12.05 -6.59 7.74
CA TYR A 370 11.72 -5.24 7.26
C TYR A 370 12.71 -4.15 7.69
N ASP A 371 13.86 -4.51 8.27
CA ASP A 371 14.88 -3.58 8.78
C ASP A 371 15.69 -2.87 7.67
N PHE A 372 15.06 -2.53 6.56
CA PHE A 372 15.71 -1.87 5.43
C PHE A 372 16.38 -0.53 5.78
N LEU A 373 15.86 0.18 6.80
CA LEU A 373 16.47 1.42 7.27
C LEU A 373 17.84 1.23 7.94
N LYS A 374 18.18 -0.02 8.30
CA LYS A 374 19.47 -0.41 8.87
C LYS A 374 20.45 -0.92 7.79
N ALA A 375 20.26 -0.52 6.53
CA ALA A 375 21.04 -1.02 5.40
C ALA A 375 22.56 -0.96 5.65
N LYS A 376 23.10 0.15 6.15
CA LYS A 376 24.52 0.30 6.47
C LYS A 376 25.03 -0.72 7.49
N ASP A 377 24.25 -0.95 8.54
CA ASP A 377 24.64 -1.89 9.62
C ASP A 377 24.60 -3.34 9.10
N ILE A 378 23.59 -3.68 8.30
CA ILE A 378 23.46 -5.03 7.72
C ILE A 378 24.59 -5.31 6.71
N ILE A 379 24.93 -4.34 5.87
CA ILE A 379 26.07 -4.43 4.94
C ILE A 379 27.37 -4.64 5.72
N ALA A 380 27.58 -3.89 6.80
CA ALA A 380 28.75 -4.02 7.65
C ALA A 380 28.84 -5.40 8.34
N MET A 381 27.71 -6.03 8.71
CA MET A 381 27.69 -7.41 9.23
C MET A 381 28.15 -8.41 8.18
N GLY A 382 27.74 -8.25 6.93
CA GLY A 382 28.22 -9.06 5.81
C GLY A 382 29.73 -8.88 5.54
N GLU A 383 30.21 -7.63 5.55
CA GLU A 383 31.62 -7.30 5.38
C GLU A 383 32.47 -7.91 6.51
N LYS A 384 32.03 -7.82 7.74
CA LYS A 384 32.71 -8.43 8.89
C LYS A 384 32.86 -9.94 8.71
N LEU A 385 31.76 -10.65 8.35
CA LEU A 385 31.84 -12.09 8.11
C LEU A 385 32.86 -12.45 7.03
N ALA A 386 32.89 -11.72 5.92
CA ALA A 386 33.86 -11.97 4.86
C ALA A 386 35.31 -11.73 5.34
N ARG A 387 35.54 -10.72 6.17
CA ARG A 387 36.85 -10.48 6.76
C ARG A 387 37.24 -11.55 7.80
N ASP A 388 36.29 -12.13 8.50
CA ASP A 388 36.53 -13.26 9.40
C ASP A 388 36.94 -14.53 8.62
N HIS A 389 36.60 -14.62 7.31
CA HIS A 389 37.00 -15.68 6.36
C HIS A 389 38.08 -15.25 5.37
N ILE A 390 38.84 -14.19 5.67
CA ILE A 390 39.78 -13.58 4.71
C ILE A 390 40.83 -14.52 4.16
N ASP A 391 41.39 -15.43 4.98
CA ASP A 391 42.41 -16.37 4.58
C ASP A 391 41.88 -17.42 3.58
N GLU A 392 40.59 -17.78 3.70
CA GLU A 392 39.94 -18.68 2.75
C GLU A 392 39.64 -17.95 1.42
N ILE A 393 39.17 -16.69 1.52
CA ILE A 393 38.88 -15.83 0.36
C ILE A 393 40.15 -15.55 -0.44
N ARG A 394 41.27 -15.27 0.21
CA ARG A 394 42.56 -15.02 -0.45
C ARG A 394 43.07 -16.22 -1.26
N LYS A 395 42.74 -17.44 -0.85
CA LYS A 395 43.05 -18.65 -1.64
C LYS A 395 42.29 -18.70 -2.97
N LEU A 396 41.20 -17.96 -3.12
CA LEU A 396 40.39 -17.85 -4.33
C LEU A 396 40.78 -16.66 -5.21
N SER A 397 41.72 -15.85 -4.76
CA SER A 397 42.19 -14.67 -5.49
C SER A 397 42.90 -15.07 -6.80
N ASN A 398 42.51 -14.46 -7.88
CA ASN A 398 43.20 -14.52 -9.18
C ASN A 398 43.11 -13.15 -9.83
N PRO A 399 44.04 -12.23 -9.55
CA PRO A 399 44.02 -10.86 -10.04
C PRO A 399 43.90 -10.72 -11.55
N LYS A 400 44.59 -11.59 -12.30
CA LYS A 400 44.55 -11.55 -13.75
C LYS A 400 43.17 -11.86 -14.30
N LYS A 401 42.57 -12.97 -13.84
CA LYS A 401 41.23 -13.37 -14.25
C LYS A 401 40.15 -12.39 -13.77
N PHE A 402 40.33 -11.83 -12.57
CA PHE A 402 39.46 -10.76 -12.05
C PHE A 402 39.50 -9.54 -12.97
N ASP A 403 40.70 -9.06 -13.32
CA ASP A 403 40.85 -7.87 -14.17
C ASP A 403 40.29 -8.13 -15.58
N GLU A 404 40.39 -9.36 -16.15
CA GLU A 404 39.72 -9.74 -17.41
C GLU A 404 38.17 -9.67 -17.31
N ILE A 405 37.58 -10.12 -16.22
CA ILE A 405 36.12 -10.06 -15.98
C ILE A 405 35.71 -8.59 -15.83
N GLU A 406 36.45 -7.80 -15.07
CA GLU A 406 36.17 -6.38 -14.87
C GLU A 406 36.29 -5.57 -16.17
N GLU A 407 37.22 -5.91 -17.07
CA GLU A 407 37.26 -5.28 -18.36
C GLU A 407 36.04 -5.62 -19.24
N LYS A 408 35.64 -6.91 -19.25
CA LYS A 408 34.38 -7.33 -19.90
C LYS A 408 33.16 -6.60 -19.30
N ARG A 409 33.12 -6.39 -17.97
CA ARG A 409 32.07 -5.62 -17.29
C ARG A 409 32.05 -4.16 -17.77
N LYS A 410 33.20 -3.50 -17.84
CA LYS A 410 33.30 -2.12 -18.34
C LYS A 410 32.84 -1.99 -19.77
N GLU A 411 33.28 -2.90 -20.65
CA GLU A 411 32.83 -2.93 -22.04
C GLU A 411 31.31 -3.16 -22.14
N PHE A 412 30.76 -4.05 -21.34
CA PHE A 412 29.31 -4.27 -21.27
C PHE A 412 28.58 -3.02 -20.83
N ARG A 413 29.09 -2.28 -19.82
CA ARG A 413 28.52 -1.00 -19.37
C ARG A 413 28.49 0.07 -20.46
N LYS A 414 29.49 0.09 -21.37
CA LYS A 414 29.48 1.01 -22.53
C LYS A 414 28.35 0.72 -23.53
N THR A 415 27.81 -0.49 -23.52
CA THR A 415 26.64 -0.87 -24.34
C THR A 415 25.28 -0.53 -23.72
N TRP A 416 25.26 0.06 -22.55
CA TRP A 416 24.00 0.49 -21.90
C TRP A 416 23.36 1.59 -22.72
N LYS A 417 22.03 1.53 -22.85
CA LYS A 417 21.25 2.48 -23.62
C LYS A 417 20.61 3.54 -22.74
N ASN A 418 20.51 4.76 -23.26
CA ASN A 418 19.80 5.87 -22.64
C ASN A 418 18.44 6.12 -23.33
N GLU A 419 18.19 5.47 -24.47
CA GLU A 419 16.94 5.54 -25.25
C GLU A 419 16.77 4.26 -26.06
N TYR A 420 15.53 3.90 -26.36
CA TYR A 420 15.15 2.77 -27.21
C TYR A 420 14.34 3.27 -28.40
N ASP A 421 14.64 2.80 -29.62
CA ASP A 421 13.88 3.11 -30.83
C ASP A 421 12.74 2.12 -31.00
N ILE A 422 11.56 2.48 -30.48
CA ILE A 422 10.39 1.60 -30.42
C ILE A 422 9.67 1.62 -31.77
N LYS A 423 9.55 0.46 -32.40
CA LYS A 423 8.87 0.25 -33.67
C LYS A 423 7.50 -0.39 -33.55
N SER A 424 7.27 -1.16 -32.50
CA SER A 424 6.01 -1.84 -32.29
C SER A 424 5.66 -1.92 -30.79
N VAL A 425 4.36 -2.06 -30.50
CA VAL A 425 3.83 -2.22 -29.15
C VAL A 425 2.98 -3.47 -29.08
N GLU A 426 3.23 -4.26 -28.08
CA GLU A 426 2.44 -5.46 -27.74
C GLU A 426 1.84 -5.29 -26.35
N ILE A 427 0.55 -5.62 -26.17
CA ILE A 427 -0.13 -5.60 -24.87
C ILE A 427 -0.33 -7.05 -24.43
N ARG A 428 0.04 -7.36 -23.18
CA ARG A 428 -0.13 -8.70 -22.60
C ARG A 428 -0.93 -8.64 -21.30
N GLY A 429 -1.71 -9.69 -21.06
CA GLY A 429 -2.50 -9.83 -19.83
C GLY A 429 -3.87 -9.14 -19.87
N ASN A 430 -4.20 -8.43 -20.95
CA ASN A 430 -5.51 -7.84 -21.16
C ASN A 430 -6.53 -8.94 -21.54
N LYS A 431 -7.59 -9.03 -20.74
CA LYS A 431 -8.72 -9.98 -20.95
C LYS A 431 -10.03 -9.26 -21.18
N LYS A 432 -10.28 -8.21 -20.40
CA LYS A 432 -11.49 -7.38 -20.43
C LYS A 432 -11.34 -6.18 -21.40
N TYR A 433 -10.13 -5.61 -21.46
CA TYR A 433 -9.85 -4.44 -22.26
C TYR A 433 -9.24 -4.84 -23.60
N GLU A 434 -9.88 -4.40 -24.71
CA GLU A 434 -9.35 -4.60 -26.06
C GLU A 434 -8.07 -3.78 -26.29
N THR A 435 -7.23 -4.20 -27.23
CA THR A 435 -5.98 -3.50 -27.58
C THR A 435 -6.22 -2.03 -27.96
N GLU A 436 -7.36 -1.73 -28.56
CA GLU A 436 -7.76 -0.35 -28.92
C GLU A 436 -7.87 0.58 -27.71
N TYR A 437 -8.26 0.04 -26.53
CA TYR A 437 -8.28 0.79 -25.28
C TYR A 437 -6.91 1.38 -24.94
N PHE A 438 -5.82 0.66 -25.19
CA PHE A 438 -4.46 1.06 -24.82
C PHE A 438 -3.88 2.09 -25.78
N LYS A 439 -4.32 2.14 -27.03
CA LYS A 439 -3.81 3.09 -28.04
C LYS A 439 -3.95 4.55 -27.60
N ARG A 440 -4.95 4.89 -26.78
CA ARG A 440 -5.16 6.25 -26.28
C ARG A 440 -4.05 6.75 -25.35
N TYR A 441 -3.29 5.83 -24.74
CA TYR A 441 -2.19 6.11 -23.81
C TYR A 441 -0.82 6.05 -24.49
N LEU A 442 -0.78 5.57 -25.72
CA LEU A 442 0.45 5.52 -26.52
C LEU A 442 0.66 6.84 -27.26
N PRO A 443 1.91 7.22 -27.58
CA PRO A 443 2.20 8.34 -28.42
C PRO A 443 1.63 8.12 -29.83
N GLU A 444 1.33 9.20 -30.55
CA GLU A 444 0.78 9.12 -31.91
C GLU A 444 1.77 8.51 -32.91
N LYS A 445 3.04 8.71 -32.65
CA LYS A 445 4.14 8.14 -33.45
C LYS A 445 5.10 7.44 -32.50
N LEU A 446 5.42 6.21 -32.84
CA LEU A 446 6.50 5.46 -32.21
C LEU A 446 7.86 5.98 -32.69
N GLY A 447 8.92 5.72 -31.97
CA GLY A 447 10.27 6.14 -32.26
C GLY A 447 11.15 6.05 -31.02
N LYS A 448 12.15 6.91 -30.95
CA LYS A 448 13.05 6.97 -29.80
C LYS A 448 12.32 7.42 -28.56
N MET A 449 12.45 6.64 -27.51
CA MET A 449 11.85 6.88 -26.19
C MET A 449 12.90 6.71 -25.10
N ASN A 450 12.96 7.67 -24.21
CA ASN A 450 13.76 7.59 -22.99
C ASN A 450 12.95 6.98 -21.85
N GLU A 451 13.59 6.77 -20.70
CA GLU A 451 13.00 6.18 -19.50
C GLU A 451 11.70 6.89 -19.07
N LYS A 452 11.73 8.22 -18.96
CA LYS A 452 10.58 9.02 -18.52
C LYS A 452 9.37 8.91 -19.44
N GLU A 453 9.61 8.78 -20.75
CA GLU A 453 8.54 8.60 -21.73
C GLU A 453 7.89 7.23 -21.59
N LEU A 454 8.67 6.16 -21.39
CA LEU A 454 8.18 4.82 -21.16
C LEU A 454 7.43 4.71 -19.82
N GLU A 455 7.97 5.30 -18.75
CA GLU A 455 7.31 5.37 -17.46
C GLU A 455 5.99 6.15 -17.51
N SER A 456 5.95 7.26 -18.26
CA SER A 456 4.72 8.04 -18.44
C SER A 456 3.58 7.22 -19.07
N ILE A 457 3.89 6.29 -19.99
CA ILE A 457 2.89 5.38 -20.56
C ILE A 457 2.30 4.47 -19.48
N VAL A 458 3.18 3.82 -18.71
CA VAL A 458 2.80 2.93 -17.59
C VAL A 458 1.99 3.69 -16.54
N ASP A 459 2.45 4.87 -16.15
CA ASP A 459 1.79 5.72 -15.17
C ASP A 459 0.40 6.16 -15.61
N ASN A 460 0.25 6.56 -16.86
CA ASN A 460 -1.04 6.99 -17.39
C ASN A 460 -2.06 5.82 -17.43
N LEU A 461 -1.60 4.62 -17.76
CA LEU A 461 -2.42 3.40 -17.65
C LEU A 461 -2.80 3.07 -16.22
N TYR A 462 -1.82 3.14 -15.29
CA TYR A 462 -2.04 2.78 -13.90
C TYR A 462 -2.93 3.78 -13.14
N LYS A 463 -2.79 5.08 -13.44
CA LYS A 463 -3.63 6.16 -12.85
C LYS A 463 -5.12 5.95 -13.07
N ASN A 464 -5.50 5.30 -14.15
CA ASN A 464 -6.89 5.01 -14.45
C ASN A 464 -7.56 4.12 -13.41
N GLY A 465 -6.77 3.31 -12.68
CA GLY A 465 -7.26 2.44 -11.61
C GLY A 465 -7.77 1.08 -12.06
N ASP A 466 -7.73 0.80 -13.34
CA ASP A 466 -8.25 -0.44 -13.95
C ASP A 466 -7.30 -1.63 -13.78
N PHE A 467 -6.04 -1.36 -13.47
CA PHE A 467 -4.99 -2.35 -13.38
C PHE A 467 -4.40 -2.41 -11.97
N SER A 468 -4.15 -3.61 -11.47
CA SER A 468 -3.43 -3.86 -10.21
C SER A 468 -1.92 -3.74 -10.41
N THR A 469 -1.45 -4.05 -11.62
CA THR A 469 -0.04 -3.94 -12.01
C THR A 469 0.04 -3.55 -13.48
N VAL A 470 0.95 -2.63 -13.80
CA VAL A 470 1.36 -2.29 -15.16
C VAL A 470 2.87 -2.17 -15.14
N TYR A 471 3.55 -2.84 -16.05
CA TYR A 471 4.99 -2.73 -16.25
C TYR A 471 5.35 -2.95 -17.70
N TYR A 472 6.55 -2.55 -18.10
CA TYR A 472 6.99 -2.70 -19.48
C TYR A 472 8.29 -3.48 -19.59
N GLU A 473 8.50 -4.04 -20.77
CA GLU A 473 9.72 -4.74 -21.19
C GLU A 473 10.10 -4.30 -22.61
N ILE A 474 11.37 -4.41 -22.96
CA ILE A 474 11.83 -4.24 -24.32
C ILE A 474 12.20 -5.61 -24.88
N ALA A 475 11.41 -6.10 -25.83
CA ALA A 475 11.66 -7.34 -26.54
C ALA A 475 12.30 -7.03 -27.91
N ASP A 476 13.10 -7.95 -28.40
CA ASP A 476 13.76 -7.89 -29.72
C ASP A 476 14.56 -6.59 -29.99
N GLY A 477 14.78 -5.79 -28.93
CA GLY A 477 15.53 -4.54 -28.97
C GLY A 477 14.74 -3.31 -29.44
N ASP A 478 13.53 -3.46 -29.99
CA ASP A 478 12.71 -2.38 -30.56
C ASP A 478 11.19 -2.57 -30.35
N LYS A 479 10.76 -3.62 -29.63
CA LYS A 479 9.37 -3.89 -29.32
C LYS A 479 9.08 -3.54 -27.87
N LEU A 480 8.20 -2.58 -27.63
CA LEU A 480 7.67 -2.29 -26.30
C LEU A 480 6.54 -3.29 -25.95
N VAL A 481 6.77 -4.08 -24.92
CA VAL A 481 5.74 -4.99 -24.37
C VAL A 481 5.19 -4.38 -23.09
N ILE A 482 3.91 -4.07 -23.06
CA ILE A 482 3.23 -3.57 -21.89
C ILE A 482 2.44 -4.71 -21.27
N ASN A 483 2.84 -5.11 -20.09
CA ASN A 483 2.19 -6.17 -19.33
C ASN A 483 1.22 -5.54 -18.34
N VAL A 484 -0.02 -6.02 -18.33
CA VAL A 484 -1.08 -5.53 -17.44
C VAL A 484 -1.71 -6.67 -16.66
N GLN A 485 -2.09 -6.40 -15.43
CA GLN A 485 -2.95 -7.26 -14.63
C GLN A 485 -4.22 -6.47 -14.27
N GLU A 486 -5.34 -6.89 -14.84
CA GLU A 486 -6.62 -6.21 -14.65
C GLU A 486 -7.15 -6.40 -13.22
N LYS A 487 -7.74 -5.34 -12.67
CA LYS A 487 -8.46 -5.39 -11.41
C LYS A 487 -9.85 -5.99 -11.57
N ALA A 488 -10.45 -6.39 -10.45
CA ALA A 488 -11.88 -6.62 -10.39
C ALA A 488 -12.63 -5.39 -10.91
N GLY A 489 -13.68 -5.61 -11.68
CA GLY A 489 -14.48 -4.50 -12.22
C GLY A 489 -15.36 -3.84 -11.15
N ASP A 490 -15.77 -4.58 -10.14
CA ASP A 490 -16.74 -4.18 -9.13
C ASP A 490 -16.13 -4.30 -7.72
N TYR A 491 -16.56 -3.41 -6.81
CA TYR A 491 -16.12 -3.36 -5.42
C TYR A 491 -17.31 -3.16 -4.50
N LEU A 492 -17.35 -3.90 -3.41
CA LEU A 492 -18.19 -3.61 -2.25
C LEU A 492 -17.46 -2.58 -1.38
N THR A 493 -18.12 -1.48 -1.07
CA THR A 493 -17.51 -0.37 -0.34
C THR A 493 -18.20 -0.14 0.99
N PHE A 494 -17.39 0.23 1.97
CA PHE A 494 -17.87 0.57 3.31
C PHE A 494 -17.26 1.90 3.73
N SER A 495 -18.06 2.74 4.36
CA SER A 495 -17.59 3.87 5.13
C SER A 495 -18.45 4.09 6.36
N SER A 496 -17.89 4.76 7.35
CA SER A 496 -18.61 5.14 8.56
C SER A 496 -18.17 6.53 8.98
N ASN A 497 -19.10 7.26 9.57
CA ASN A 497 -18.85 8.53 10.24
C ASN A 497 -19.56 8.54 11.58
N ALA A 498 -18.92 9.14 12.56
CA ALA A 498 -19.56 9.46 13.83
C ALA A 498 -18.96 10.76 14.37
N ASN A 499 -19.80 11.69 14.71
CA ASN A 499 -19.37 12.98 15.25
C ASN A 499 -20.25 13.43 16.42
N THR A 500 -19.87 14.54 17.06
CA THR A 500 -20.58 15.07 18.23
C THR A 500 -21.91 15.69 17.90
N GLU A 501 -22.18 16.03 16.66
CA GLU A 501 -23.38 16.74 16.22
C GLU A 501 -24.42 15.79 15.63
N ASP A 502 -23.94 14.83 14.82
CA ASP A 502 -24.76 13.83 14.18
C ASP A 502 -24.47 12.44 14.75
N LEU A 503 -25.46 11.59 14.74
CA LEU A 503 -25.30 10.20 15.11
C LEU A 503 -24.50 9.45 14.06
N ALA A 504 -23.98 8.29 14.46
CA ALA A 504 -23.16 7.46 13.60
C ALA A 504 -23.88 7.11 12.28
N THR A 505 -23.22 7.36 11.17
CA THR A 505 -23.67 7.00 9.83
C THR A 505 -22.83 5.85 9.28
N ILE A 506 -23.49 4.84 8.75
CA ILE A 506 -22.84 3.73 8.03
C ILE A 506 -23.26 3.81 6.58
N THR A 507 -22.29 3.72 5.70
CA THR A 507 -22.54 3.66 4.25
C THR A 507 -22.04 2.34 3.72
N VAL A 508 -22.91 1.63 3.01
CA VAL A 508 -22.57 0.42 2.26
C VAL A 508 -22.89 0.67 0.79
N GLY A 509 -21.96 0.35 -0.06
CA GLY A 509 -22.15 0.65 -1.48
C GLY A 509 -21.48 -0.33 -2.43
N ILE A 510 -21.82 -0.21 -3.67
CA ILE A 510 -21.17 -0.89 -4.79
C ILE A 510 -20.62 0.19 -5.71
N GLN A 511 -19.37 0.03 -6.10
CA GLN A 511 -18.76 0.86 -7.14
C GLN A 511 -18.04 0.00 -8.15
N GLY A 512 -17.90 0.47 -9.36
CA GLY A 512 -17.20 -0.27 -10.39
C GLY A 512 -16.89 0.53 -11.64
N ASN A 513 -16.17 -0.16 -12.52
CA ASN A 513 -15.85 0.32 -13.85
C ASN A 513 -16.15 -0.79 -14.87
N LYS A 514 -16.70 -0.40 -16.02
CA LYS A 514 -16.97 -1.31 -17.15
C LYS A 514 -16.68 -0.59 -18.46
N THR A 515 -15.98 -1.27 -19.35
CA THR A 515 -15.89 -0.83 -20.75
C THR A 515 -17.14 -1.37 -21.45
N LEU A 516 -17.99 -0.48 -21.92
CA LEU A 516 -19.26 -0.85 -22.53
C LEU A 516 -19.10 -1.23 -24.01
N VAL A 517 -18.51 -0.35 -24.80
CA VAL A 517 -18.28 -0.57 -26.23
C VAL A 517 -17.03 0.19 -26.66
N GLY A 518 -16.08 -0.48 -27.25
CA GLY A 518 -14.89 0.12 -27.85
C GLY A 518 -14.10 0.95 -26.83
N THR A 519 -14.15 2.27 -26.96
CA THR A 519 -13.42 3.23 -26.12
C THR A 519 -14.26 3.89 -25.03
N LEU A 520 -15.55 3.53 -24.88
CA LEU A 520 -16.39 4.07 -23.82
C LEU A 520 -16.10 3.37 -22.51
N ASP A 521 -15.64 4.11 -21.51
CA ASP A 521 -15.37 3.65 -20.17
C ASP A 521 -16.47 4.18 -19.23
N THR A 522 -17.10 3.29 -18.47
CA THR A 522 -18.14 3.68 -17.52
C THR A 522 -17.69 3.44 -16.12
N ARG A 523 -17.97 4.40 -15.25
CA ARG A 523 -17.82 4.28 -13.82
C ARG A 523 -19.16 4.49 -13.14
N TYR A 524 -19.42 3.73 -12.09
CA TYR A 524 -20.65 3.85 -11.33
C TYR A 524 -20.41 3.67 -9.86
N GLN A 525 -21.27 4.28 -9.07
CA GLN A 525 -21.39 4.02 -7.64
C GLN A 525 -22.86 4.01 -7.25
N LEU A 526 -23.20 3.14 -6.30
CA LEU A 526 -24.50 3.10 -5.64
C LEU A 526 -24.23 2.92 -4.16
N LYS A 527 -24.69 3.83 -3.33
CA LYS A 527 -24.44 3.83 -1.89
C LYS A 527 -25.76 3.91 -1.12
N GLY A 528 -25.95 3.00 -0.17
CA GLY A 528 -26.99 3.07 0.85
C GLY A 528 -26.44 3.69 2.13
N ILE A 529 -27.15 4.65 2.69
CA ILE A 529 -26.83 5.34 3.94
C ILE A 529 -27.78 4.84 5.01
N ILE A 530 -27.26 4.40 6.14
CA ILE A 530 -28.01 3.79 7.24
C ILE A 530 -27.58 4.42 8.55
N ALA A 531 -28.47 5.15 9.18
CA ALA A 531 -28.38 5.61 10.57
C ALA A 531 -29.64 6.38 10.97
N ASP A 532 -29.52 7.49 11.70
CA ASP A 532 -30.63 8.43 11.92
C ASP A 532 -31.08 9.12 10.62
N GLU A 533 -30.15 9.26 9.68
CA GLU A 533 -30.42 9.57 8.28
C GLU A 533 -30.40 8.26 7.48
N TYR A 534 -31.34 8.08 6.57
CA TYR A 534 -31.25 6.98 5.63
C TYR A 534 -31.51 7.46 4.21
N GLY A 535 -30.80 6.82 3.28
CA GLY A 535 -30.93 7.24 1.90
C GLY A 535 -30.21 6.30 0.95
N ILE A 536 -30.35 6.60 -0.30
CA ILE A 536 -29.63 5.95 -1.40
C ILE A 536 -29.15 7.05 -2.32
N ASN A 537 -27.87 7.02 -2.66
CA ASN A 537 -27.34 7.84 -3.74
C ASN A 537 -26.65 6.98 -4.78
N GLY A 538 -26.71 7.40 -6.02
CA GLY A 538 -26.05 6.72 -7.11
C GLY A 538 -25.55 7.72 -8.15
N ALA A 539 -24.42 7.40 -8.76
CA ALA A 539 -23.90 8.15 -9.89
C ALA A 539 -23.32 7.20 -10.94
N GLY A 540 -23.50 7.57 -12.18
CA GLY A 540 -22.89 6.92 -13.34
C GLY A 540 -22.16 7.94 -14.18
N THR A 541 -20.95 7.60 -14.62
CA THR A 541 -20.18 8.41 -15.56
C THR A 541 -19.82 7.59 -16.78
N VAL A 542 -19.94 8.18 -17.97
CA VAL A 542 -19.44 7.62 -19.21
C VAL A 542 -18.32 8.51 -19.69
N LEU A 543 -17.11 7.95 -19.75
CA LEU A 543 -15.91 8.65 -20.15
C LEU A 543 -15.62 8.35 -21.63
N PHE A 544 -15.29 9.38 -22.39
CA PHE A 544 -15.05 9.26 -23.83
C PHE A 544 -14.02 10.28 -24.34
N GLY A 545 -13.62 10.11 -25.59
CA GLY A 545 -12.59 10.94 -26.20
C GLY A 545 -11.17 10.53 -25.86
N LYS A 546 -10.20 11.27 -26.38
CA LYS A 546 -8.77 11.03 -26.13
C LYS A 546 -8.45 11.26 -24.66
N LEU A 547 -7.80 10.31 -24.00
CA LEU A 547 -7.46 10.31 -22.57
C LEU A 547 -8.69 10.42 -21.64
N ASN A 548 -9.89 10.05 -22.10
CA ASN A 548 -11.13 10.08 -21.31
C ASN A 548 -11.46 11.48 -20.70
N LYS A 549 -11.16 12.55 -21.40
CA LYS A 549 -11.36 13.91 -20.88
C LYS A 549 -12.79 14.41 -20.92
N LEU A 550 -13.63 13.79 -21.76
CA LEU A 550 -15.05 14.13 -21.85
C LEU A 550 -15.86 13.12 -21.08
N LEU A 551 -16.91 13.56 -20.40
CA LEU A 551 -17.78 12.67 -19.65
C LEU A 551 -19.25 13.08 -19.74
N GLY A 552 -20.12 12.07 -19.80
CA GLY A 552 -21.50 12.17 -19.45
C GLY A 552 -21.71 11.75 -18.01
N VAL A 553 -22.52 12.45 -17.25
CA VAL A 553 -22.80 12.15 -15.84
C VAL A 553 -24.29 11.94 -15.65
N THR A 554 -24.66 10.93 -14.88
CA THR A 554 -26.01 10.77 -14.34
C THR A 554 -25.89 10.64 -12.83
N ASP A 555 -26.75 11.30 -12.09
CA ASP A 555 -26.83 11.17 -10.64
C ASP A 555 -28.27 11.08 -10.17
N PHE A 556 -28.44 10.38 -9.05
CA PHE A 556 -29.69 10.42 -8.30
C PHE A 556 -29.40 10.33 -6.80
N GLU A 557 -30.27 10.93 -6.02
CA GLU A 557 -30.23 10.91 -4.57
C GLU A 557 -31.64 10.80 -4.02
N TYR A 558 -31.84 9.89 -3.10
CA TYR A 558 -32.98 9.91 -2.18
C TYR A 558 -32.42 9.94 -0.76
N LYS A 559 -32.77 10.97 0.00
CA LYS A 559 -32.32 11.17 1.37
C LYS A 559 -33.54 11.51 2.26
N ARG A 560 -33.57 10.91 3.43
CA ARG A 560 -34.51 11.28 4.47
C ARG A 560 -33.74 11.59 5.73
N ASP A 561 -33.76 12.87 6.07
CA ASP A 561 -33.05 13.42 7.22
C ASP A 561 -34.03 13.68 8.35
N LYS A 562 -33.74 13.18 9.55
CA LYS A 562 -34.40 13.63 10.77
C LYS A 562 -33.50 14.64 11.43
N ILE A 563 -33.80 15.90 11.19
CA ILE A 563 -33.01 17.00 11.69
C ILE A 563 -33.50 17.32 13.09
N LYS A 564 -32.71 16.97 14.10
CA LYS A 564 -33.01 17.22 15.52
C LYS A 564 -32.26 18.45 15.98
N ASN A 565 -32.94 19.24 16.82
CA ASN A 565 -32.34 20.38 17.49
C ASN A 565 -31.83 21.50 16.57
N GLN A 566 -32.35 21.65 15.38
CA GLN A 566 -32.02 22.80 14.54
C GLN A 566 -32.61 24.10 15.14
N TYR A 567 -31.84 25.17 14.98
CA TYR A 567 -32.29 26.51 15.36
C TYR A 567 -32.89 27.22 14.13
N PHE A 568 -34.09 27.71 14.27
CA PHE A 568 -34.71 28.60 13.35
C PHE A 568 -35.19 29.84 14.10
N MET A 569 -34.74 31.03 13.70
CA MET A 569 -35.05 32.28 14.41
C MET A 569 -34.84 32.23 15.95
N ASN A 570 -33.71 31.58 16.39
CA ASN A 570 -33.36 31.34 17.79
C ASN A 570 -34.20 30.33 18.55
N GLU A 571 -35.18 29.71 17.92
CA GLU A 571 -35.97 28.62 18.51
C GLU A 571 -35.46 27.27 18.00
N LYS A 572 -35.62 26.24 18.84
CA LYS A 572 -35.10 24.88 18.58
C LYS A 572 -36.23 24.03 18.00
N TYR A 573 -36.01 23.49 16.80
CA TYR A 573 -37.01 22.67 16.09
C TYR A 573 -36.44 21.31 15.71
N ASP A 574 -37.32 20.31 15.65
CA ASP A 574 -37.06 19.01 14.99
C ASP A 574 -37.95 18.97 13.74
N PHE A 575 -37.38 18.65 12.60
CA PHE A 575 -38.14 18.44 11.38
C PHE A 575 -37.62 17.24 10.58
N GLU A 576 -38.43 16.75 9.67
CA GLU A 576 -38.10 15.69 8.76
C GLU A 576 -38.09 16.23 7.34
N ASN A 577 -36.99 16.03 6.64
CA ASN A 577 -36.84 16.42 5.23
C ASN A 577 -36.69 15.17 4.39
N GLN A 578 -37.48 15.04 3.33
CA GLN A 578 -37.29 14.00 2.29
C GLN A 578 -36.90 14.70 1.01
N LYS A 579 -35.70 14.37 0.51
CA LYS A 579 -35.15 14.89 -0.76
C LYS A 579 -35.05 13.77 -1.78
N PHE A 580 -35.60 13.97 -2.94
CA PHE A 580 -35.33 13.20 -4.13
C PHE A 580 -34.77 14.12 -5.21
N ARG A 581 -33.64 13.79 -5.78
CA ARG A 581 -32.97 14.51 -6.84
C ARG A 581 -32.52 13.53 -7.92
N ALA A 582 -32.69 13.89 -9.19
CA ALA A 582 -32.12 13.15 -10.32
C ALA A 582 -31.66 14.13 -11.38
N GLY A 583 -30.48 13.89 -11.92
CA GLY A 583 -29.79 14.79 -12.84
C GLY A 583 -29.05 14.08 -13.97
N LEU A 584 -28.78 14.85 -15.01
CA LEU A 584 -27.99 14.51 -16.18
C LEU A 584 -27.03 15.67 -16.48
N GLY A 585 -25.81 15.38 -16.85
CA GLY A 585 -24.83 16.41 -17.17
C GLY A 585 -23.76 15.95 -18.15
N LEU A 586 -23.06 16.95 -18.66
CA LEU A 586 -21.86 16.78 -19.47
C LEU A 586 -20.69 17.42 -18.72
N GLY A 587 -19.49 16.83 -18.86
CA GLY A 587 -18.30 17.34 -18.21
C GLY A 587 -17.08 17.28 -19.09
N VAL A 588 -16.05 18.01 -18.65
CA VAL A 588 -14.73 17.99 -19.24
C VAL A 588 -13.68 18.07 -18.17
N GLU A 589 -12.75 17.11 -18.15
CA GLU A 589 -11.53 17.20 -17.37
C GLU A 589 -10.56 18.18 -18.08
N LEU A 590 -10.46 19.40 -17.55
CA LEU A 590 -9.55 20.42 -18.06
C LEU A 590 -8.08 20.01 -17.84
N ASN A 591 -7.82 19.38 -16.72
CA ASN A 591 -6.56 18.70 -16.38
C ASN A 591 -6.84 17.60 -15.34
N THR A 592 -5.80 16.89 -14.88
CA THR A 592 -5.91 15.78 -13.93
C THR A 592 -6.72 16.12 -12.67
N ASN A 593 -6.64 17.38 -12.21
CA ASN A 593 -7.22 17.82 -10.95
C ASN A 593 -8.39 18.80 -11.10
N THR A 594 -8.84 19.08 -12.34
CA THR A 594 -9.88 20.10 -12.61
C THR A 594 -10.97 19.55 -13.50
N LEU A 595 -12.20 19.60 -13.03
CA LEU A 595 -13.40 19.14 -13.70
C LEU A 595 -14.38 20.31 -13.83
N PHE A 596 -14.90 20.52 -15.04
CA PHE A 596 -16.05 21.39 -15.30
C PHE A 596 -17.26 20.52 -15.68
N LEU A 597 -18.40 20.80 -15.05
CA LEU A 597 -19.68 20.12 -15.30
C LEU A 597 -20.76 21.13 -15.64
N ILE A 598 -21.65 20.75 -16.52
CA ILE A 598 -22.89 21.47 -16.84
C ILE A 598 -24.02 20.45 -16.97
N GLY A 599 -25.14 20.72 -16.31
CA GLY A 599 -26.24 19.77 -16.30
C GLY A 599 -27.54 20.36 -15.81
N GLY A 600 -28.45 19.46 -15.54
CA GLY A 600 -29.74 19.81 -14.96
C GLY A 600 -30.53 18.57 -14.62
N GLY A 601 -31.63 18.77 -13.94
CA GLY A 601 -32.44 17.68 -13.47
C GLY A 601 -33.73 18.11 -12.81
N TYR A 602 -34.24 17.26 -11.97
CA TYR A 602 -35.46 17.47 -11.25
C TYR A 602 -35.32 17.15 -9.78
N GLN A 603 -35.82 18.03 -8.90
CA GLN A 603 -35.79 17.82 -7.46
C GLN A 603 -37.18 17.89 -6.86
N ILE A 604 -37.43 17.01 -5.88
CA ILE A 604 -38.59 17.02 -5.00
C ILE A 604 -38.03 17.11 -3.57
N SER A 605 -38.50 18.11 -2.82
CA SER A 605 -38.18 18.32 -1.43
C SER A 605 -39.47 18.36 -0.63
N ASP A 606 -39.59 17.54 0.42
CA ASP A 606 -40.79 17.43 1.24
C ASP A 606 -40.39 17.61 2.71
N VAL A 607 -40.65 18.80 3.26
CA VAL A 607 -40.38 19.14 4.66
C VAL A 607 -41.64 18.86 5.46
N ASN A 608 -41.53 17.95 6.41
CA ASN A 608 -42.63 17.47 7.24
C ASN A 608 -42.33 17.54 8.74
N LYS A 609 -43.35 17.53 9.56
CA LYS A 609 -43.24 17.46 11.04
C LYS A 609 -42.51 18.63 11.69
N SER A 610 -42.38 19.76 11.00
CA SER A 610 -41.94 20.99 11.64
C SER A 610 -43.05 21.51 12.58
N LEU A 611 -42.63 22.00 13.75
CA LEU A 611 -43.55 22.69 14.67
C LEU A 611 -44.13 23.93 14.01
N ASP A 612 -43.40 24.62 13.17
CA ASP A 612 -43.91 25.65 12.31
C ASP A 612 -44.60 25.02 11.06
N LYS A 613 -45.90 25.03 11.05
CA LYS A 613 -46.76 24.51 9.96
C LYS A 613 -46.47 25.17 8.61
N ASN A 614 -45.93 26.39 8.62
CA ASN A 614 -45.60 27.11 7.36
C ASN A 614 -44.36 26.53 6.68
N MET A 615 -43.51 25.85 7.43
CA MET A 615 -42.35 25.14 6.90
C MET A 615 -42.71 23.77 6.30
N ASN A 616 -43.86 23.19 6.66
CA ASN A 616 -44.31 21.90 6.11
C ASN A 616 -44.74 22.11 4.66
N LYS A 617 -43.82 21.94 3.72
CA LYS A 617 -44.06 22.24 2.30
C LYS A 617 -43.35 21.23 1.42
N LYS A 618 -44.11 20.77 0.44
CA LYS A 618 -43.55 19.99 -0.68
C LYS A 618 -43.26 20.94 -1.84
N THR A 619 -42.01 20.93 -2.30
CA THR A 619 -41.54 21.72 -3.43
C THR A 619 -41.02 20.83 -4.54
N LYS A 620 -41.38 21.13 -5.78
CA LYS A 620 -40.98 20.38 -6.96
C LYS A 620 -40.50 21.38 -8.01
N PHE A 621 -39.29 21.13 -8.54
CA PHE A 621 -38.70 22.02 -9.52
C PHE A 621 -37.70 21.35 -10.41
N PRO A 622 -37.66 21.69 -11.69
CA PRO A 622 -36.47 21.46 -12.54
C PRO A 622 -35.37 22.42 -12.09
N TYR A 623 -34.15 21.96 -12.23
CA TYR A 623 -32.97 22.78 -11.96
C TYR A 623 -31.98 22.68 -13.11
N PHE A 624 -31.21 23.74 -13.27
CA PHE A 624 -30.00 23.82 -14.08
C PHE A 624 -28.83 24.00 -13.13
N GLU A 625 -27.70 23.35 -13.40
CA GLU A 625 -26.48 23.48 -12.59
C GLU A 625 -25.25 23.56 -13.47
N THR A 626 -24.24 24.26 -12.94
CA THR A 626 -22.87 24.22 -13.44
C THR A 626 -21.91 24.20 -12.29
N SER A 627 -20.86 23.41 -12.42
CA SER A 627 -19.85 23.20 -11.37
C SER A 627 -18.44 23.24 -11.94
N LEU A 628 -17.55 23.93 -11.25
CA LEU A 628 -16.11 23.89 -11.51
C LEU A 628 -15.42 23.42 -10.24
N THR A 629 -14.78 22.28 -10.30
CA THR A 629 -14.05 21.71 -9.15
C THR A 629 -12.57 21.52 -9.52
N HIS A 630 -11.69 22.02 -8.68
CA HIS A 630 -10.24 21.76 -8.70
C HIS A 630 -9.82 21.16 -7.37
N ASP A 631 -9.11 20.03 -7.37
CA ASP A 631 -8.59 19.42 -6.15
C ASP A 631 -7.24 18.74 -6.37
N SER A 632 -6.19 19.42 -5.98
CA SER A 632 -4.80 18.96 -6.02
C SER A 632 -4.20 18.65 -4.64
N ARG A 633 -5.05 18.56 -3.60
CA ARG A 633 -4.60 18.25 -2.23
C ARG A 633 -4.03 16.84 -2.15
N ASP A 634 -2.99 16.69 -1.34
CA ASP A 634 -2.38 15.38 -1.02
C ASP A 634 -3.31 14.47 -0.21
N ALA A 635 -4.27 15.04 0.51
CA ALA A 635 -5.31 14.32 1.26
C ALA A 635 -6.57 15.19 1.41
N ILE A 636 -7.75 14.56 1.64
CA ILE A 636 -8.98 15.30 1.94
C ILE A 636 -8.88 15.99 3.30
N ASN A 637 -8.43 15.27 4.33
CA ASN A 637 -8.31 15.75 5.71
C ASN A 637 -6.84 15.93 6.06
N PHE A 638 -6.54 17.00 6.80
CA PHE A 638 -5.19 17.36 7.25
C PHE A 638 -4.20 17.53 6.09
N ALA A 639 -4.64 18.03 4.93
CA ALA A 639 -3.77 18.24 3.78
C ALA A 639 -2.50 19.04 4.16
N THR A 640 -1.36 18.65 3.56
CA THR A 640 -0.08 19.32 3.81
C THR A 640 0.37 20.16 2.63
N LYS A 641 -0.18 19.90 1.43
CA LYS A 641 0.09 20.65 0.20
C LYS A 641 -1.08 20.58 -0.74
N GLY A 642 -1.06 21.43 -1.77
CA GLY A 642 -2.08 21.48 -2.82
C GLY A 642 -3.21 22.45 -2.52
N SER A 643 -4.14 22.52 -3.43
CA SER A 643 -5.27 23.46 -3.38
C SER A 643 -6.60 22.78 -3.70
N TYR A 644 -7.66 23.36 -3.18
CA TYR A 644 -9.03 23.00 -3.49
C TYR A 644 -9.80 24.24 -3.89
N PHE A 645 -10.55 24.16 -4.96
CA PHE A 645 -11.50 25.19 -5.38
C PHE A 645 -12.75 24.53 -5.91
N LYS A 646 -13.92 24.98 -5.48
CA LYS A 646 -15.21 24.56 -5.98
C LYS A 646 -16.11 25.77 -6.17
N ALA A 647 -16.77 25.84 -7.31
CA ALA A 647 -17.80 26.82 -7.57
C ALA A 647 -19.00 26.16 -8.24
N ASP A 648 -20.15 26.21 -7.58
CA ASP A 648 -21.40 25.63 -8.03
C ASP A 648 -22.42 26.73 -8.19
N TYR A 649 -23.10 26.76 -9.35
CA TYR A 649 -24.25 27.58 -9.57
C TYR A 649 -25.47 26.71 -9.90
N ILE A 650 -26.54 26.90 -9.15
CA ILE A 650 -27.80 26.19 -9.34
C ILE A 650 -28.93 27.19 -9.53
N LYS A 651 -29.78 26.96 -10.54
CA LYS A 651 -31.00 27.71 -10.80
C LYS A 651 -32.22 26.82 -10.78
N GLY A 652 -33.10 27.02 -9.85
CA GLY A 652 -34.40 26.34 -9.78
C GLY A 652 -35.54 27.25 -10.30
N SER A 653 -36.43 26.70 -11.13
CA SER A 653 -37.52 27.47 -11.70
C SER A 653 -38.82 26.67 -11.84
N SER A 654 -39.80 26.96 -10.99
CA SER A 654 -41.14 26.40 -11.02
C SER A 654 -42.16 27.36 -10.39
N LYS A 655 -43.42 26.97 -10.36
CA LYS A 655 -44.46 27.69 -9.59
C LYS A 655 -44.21 27.65 -8.08
N GLU A 656 -43.51 26.61 -7.61
CA GLU A 656 -43.26 26.33 -6.19
C GLU A 656 -41.89 26.83 -5.73
N ALA A 657 -40.88 26.89 -6.61
CA ALA A 657 -39.56 27.34 -6.34
C ALA A 657 -39.00 28.21 -7.47
N LYS A 658 -38.43 29.35 -7.15
CA LYS A 658 -37.79 30.27 -8.12
C LYS A 658 -36.63 30.94 -7.40
N PHE A 659 -35.44 30.47 -7.70
CA PHE A 659 -34.21 30.88 -7.00
C PHE A 659 -32.96 30.62 -7.82
N ASP A 660 -31.91 31.35 -7.46
CA ASP A 660 -30.54 31.18 -7.93
C ASP A 660 -29.64 31.02 -6.70
N THR A 661 -28.76 30.00 -6.72
CA THR A 661 -27.78 29.75 -5.64
C THR A 661 -26.40 29.69 -6.23
N LEU A 662 -25.45 30.39 -5.60
CA LEU A 662 -24.02 30.31 -5.87
C LEU A 662 -23.29 29.83 -4.60
N TYR A 663 -22.54 28.79 -4.72
CA TYR A 663 -21.56 28.32 -3.72
C TYR A 663 -20.16 28.45 -4.29
N ALA A 664 -19.23 29.02 -3.53
CA ALA A 664 -17.82 29.08 -3.92
C ALA A 664 -16.94 28.86 -2.69
N LYS A 665 -15.98 27.95 -2.79
CA LYS A 665 -14.98 27.64 -1.75
C LYS A 665 -13.59 27.55 -2.36
N GLY A 666 -12.64 28.21 -1.73
CA GLY A 666 -11.23 28.13 -2.09
C GLY A 666 -10.36 27.85 -0.85
N GLU A 667 -9.38 26.98 -1.00
CA GLU A 667 -8.45 26.55 0.03
C GLU A 667 -7.08 26.32 -0.59
N VAL A 668 -6.02 26.77 0.08
CA VAL A 668 -4.64 26.51 -0.35
C VAL A 668 -3.83 26.04 0.86
N ASN A 669 -3.18 24.88 0.71
CA ASN A 669 -2.33 24.29 1.74
C ASN A 669 -0.86 24.61 1.45
N ILE A 670 -0.28 25.54 2.22
CA ILE A 670 1.06 26.09 2.03
C ILE A 670 2.00 25.47 3.05
N PRO A 671 2.91 24.57 2.64
CA PRO A 671 3.89 23.99 3.55
C PRO A 671 4.96 25.04 3.94
N LEU A 672 5.14 25.24 5.25
CA LEU A 672 6.23 26.02 5.84
C LEU A 672 7.27 25.07 6.43
N GLY A 673 8.19 24.60 5.58
CA GLY A 673 9.15 23.56 5.94
C GLY A 673 8.51 22.15 5.93
N LYS A 674 9.07 21.21 6.71
CA LYS A 674 8.67 19.79 6.67
C LYS A 674 7.48 19.42 7.56
N LYS A 675 7.11 20.28 8.51
CA LYS A 675 6.13 19.91 9.56
C LYS A 675 4.98 20.90 9.74
N VAL A 676 5.07 22.09 9.19
CA VAL A 676 4.07 23.15 9.39
C VAL A 676 3.35 23.42 8.10
N THR A 677 2.02 23.53 8.14
CA THR A 677 1.19 23.92 7.01
C THR A 677 0.29 25.05 7.42
N VAL A 678 0.21 26.10 6.61
CA VAL A 678 -0.76 27.19 6.74
C VAL A 678 -1.80 27.05 5.67
N THR A 679 -3.08 27.07 6.07
CA THR A 679 -4.20 26.90 5.16
C THR A 679 -5.18 28.08 5.25
N PRO A 680 -5.02 29.12 4.43
CA PRO A 680 -6.07 30.09 4.21
C PRO A 680 -7.20 29.47 3.40
N SER A 681 -8.44 29.77 3.78
CA SER A 681 -9.62 29.38 3.00
C SER A 681 -10.70 30.45 3.03
N ILE A 682 -11.50 30.49 1.97
CA ILE A 682 -12.63 31.39 1.79
C ILE A 682 -13.82 30.55 1.33
N THR A 683 -14.98 30.79 1.96
CA THR A 683 -16.25 30.21 1.51
C THR A 683 -17.27 31.33 1.33
N TYR A 684 -17.98 31.31 0.22
CA TYR A 684 -19.09 32.22 -0.05
C TYR A 684 -20.28 31.41 -0.57
N VAL A 685 -21.43 31.59 0.06
CA VAL A 685 -22.66 30.97 -0.38
C VAL A 685 -23.74 32.05 -0.40
N THR A 686 -24.52 32.08 -1.46
CA THR A 686 -25.63 33.04 -1.60
C THR A 686 -26.79 32.42 -2.33
N THR A 687 -28.00 32.70 -1.87
CA THR A 687 -29.23 32.31 -2.54
C THR A 687 -30.16 33.51 -2.61
N ASP A 688 -30.69 33.78 -3.82
CA ASP A 688 -31.63 34.86 -4.07
C ASP A 688 -32.84 34.31 -4.84
N GLY A 689 -33.98 34.91 -4.65
CA GLY A 689 -35.20 34.52 -5.37
C GLY A 689 -36.50 34.75 -4.59
N ASP A 690 -37.62 34.74 -5.29
CA ASP A 690 -38.95 34.96 -4.71
C ASP A 690 -39.49 33.78 -3.91
N LYS A 691 -39.02 32.55 -4.25
CA LYS A 691 -39.50 31.28 -3.63
C LYS A 691 -38.33 30.34 -3.43
N VAL A 692 -37.48 30.65 -2.46
CA VAL A 692 -36.32 29.85 -2.08
C VAL A 692 -36.76 28.64 -1.24
N PRO A 693 -36.51 27.41 -1.67
CA PRO A 693 -36.70 26.24 -0.80
C PRO A 693 -35.78 26.32 0.42
N GLU A 694 -36.25 25.90 1.59
CA GLU A 694 -35.49 25.96 2.84
C GLU A 694 -34.15 25.19 2.78
N THR A 695 -34.11 24.13 1.98
CA THR A 695 -32.89 23.33 1.75
C THR A 695 -31.78 24.07 0.99
N TYR A 696 -32.11 25.21 0.34
CA TYR A 696 -31.16 26.07 -0.36
C TYR A 696 -30.86 27.38 0.36
N ARG A 697 -31.45 27.59 1.53
CA ARG A 697 -31.14 28.76 2.37
C ARG A 697 -29.77 28.54 3.05
N PRO A 698 -28.80 29.41 2.85
CA PRO A 698 -27.51 29.32 3.53
C PRO A 698 -27.63 29.32 5.06
N LYS A 699 -26.93 28.42 5.72
CA LYS A 699 -26.90 28.23 7.16
C LYS A 699 -25.47 28.22 7.67
N LEU A 700 -25.28 28.65 8.92
CA LEU A 700 -23.99 28.74 9.58
C LEU A 700 -24.02 28.14 10.98
N GLY A 701 -23.05 27.28 11.26
CA GLY A 701 -22.85 26.65 12.57
C GLY A 701 -22.55 25.19 12.44
N GLY A 702 -22.03 24.61 13.54
CA GLY A 702 -21.66 23.23 13.56
C GLY A 702 -20.26 22.97 13.02
N PHE A 703 -19.91 21.70 12.98
CA PHE A 703 -18.61 21.19 12.59
C PHE A 703 -18.55 20.60 11.19
N SER A 704 -19.70 20.09 10.72
CA SER A 704 -19.78 19.47 9.38
C SER A 704 -20.38 20.45 8.36
N GLU A 705 -19.97 20.27 7.12
CA GLU A 705 -20.43 21.02 5.96
C GLU A 705 -21.40 20.14 5.16
N SER A 706 -22.68 20.47 5.11
CA SER A 706 -23.67 19.73 4.33
C SER A 706 -24.73 20.63 3.73
N ASP A 707 -25.23 20.31 2.54
CA ASP A 707 -26.40 20.93 1.88
C ASP A 707 -26.57 22.45 2.14
N TYR A 708 -25.57 23.29 1.86
CA TYR A 708 -25.55 24.74 2.13
C TYR A 708 -25.48 25.11 3.62
N SER A 709 -25.17 24.15 4.51
CA SER A 709 -24.77 24.40 5.90
C SER A 709 -23.25 24.57 5.99
N MET A 710 -22.80 25.72 6.49
CA MET A 710 -21.38 26.07 6.53
C MET A 710 -20.79 25.81 7.88
N GLU A 711 -19.64 25.12 7.92
CA GLU A 711 -18.87 24.84 9.14
C GLU A 711 -18.49 26.12 9.90
N PHE A 712 -18.91 26.22 11.18
CA PHE A 712 -18.49 27.27 12.10
C PHE A 712 -18.55 26.75 13.54
N GLY A 713 -17.52 26.02 13.96
CA GLY A 713 -17.54 25.12 15.12
C GLY A 713 -17.86 25.72 16.49
N GLY A 714 -17.68 27.03 16.68
CA GLY A 714 -18.01 27.71 17.92
C GLY A 714 -19.52 28.05 18.08
N ILE A 715 -20.31 27.82 17.05
CA ILE A 715 -21.77 28.04 17.02
C ILE A 715 -22.49 26.69 16.85
N PRO A 716 -23.63 26.43 17.47
CA PRO A 716 -24.42 25.21 17.24
C PRO A 716 -24.79 25.03 15.76
N VAL A 717 -25.03 23.78 15.35
CA VAL A 717 -25.41 23.40 13.98
C VAL A 717 -26.54 24.27 13.49
N ASP A 718 -26.35 24.91 12.32
CA ASP A 718 -27.38 25.69 11.62
C ASP A 718 -28.08 26.78 12.45
N LYS A 719 -27.44 27.22 13.54
CA LYS A 719 -28.04 28.23 14.44
C LYS A 719 -28.32 29.57 13.76
N LEU A 720 -27.50 29.94 12.79
CA LEU A 720 -27.62 31.16 12.02
C LEU A 720 -27.96 30.86 10.56
N SER A 721 -28.79 31.67 9.95
CA SER A 721 -29.14 31.57 8.54
C SER A 721 -29.24 32.97 7.91
N GLY A 722 -29.08 33.03 6.58
CA GLY A 722 -29.23 34.26 5.83
C GLY A 722 -29.39 33.95 4.34
N SER A 723 -29.54 34.98 3.51
CA SER A 723 -29.52 34.84 2.05
C SER A 723 -28.10 34.76 1.51
N SER A 724 -27.12 35.34 2.23
CA SER A 724 -25.70 35.24 1.88
C SER A 724 -24.84 35.04 3.12
N ILE A 725 -23.84 34.19 3.01
CA ILE A 725 -22.82 33.93 4.05
C ILE A 725 -21.45 33.98 3.40
N PHE A 726 -20.55 34.75 3.99
CA PHE A 726 -19.12 34.80 3.65
C PHE A 726 -18.31 34.33 4.85
N ILE A 727 -17.34 33.44 4.64
CA ILE A 727 -16.44 32.95 5.67
C ILE A 727 -14.99 33.07 5.19
N GLY A 728 -14.16 33.70 6.01
CA GLY A 728 -12.70 33.64 5.89
C GLY A 728 -12.13 32.82 7.04
N LYS A 729 -11.30 31.83 6.76
CA LYS A 729 -10.70 30.92 7.76
C LYS A 729 -9.19 30.83 7.54
N LEU A 730 -8.44 30.84 8.61
CA LEU A 730 -7.00 30.56 8.62
C LEU A 730 -6.74 29.40 9.57
N ASN A 731 -6.11 28.34 9.06
CA ASN A 731 -5.69 27.19 9.84
C ASN A 731 -4.15 27.08 9.84
N LEU A 732 -3.57 26.86 11.02
CA LEU A 732 -2.16 26.53 11.19
C LEU A 732 -2.08 25.11 11.74
N GLN A 733 -1.44 24.23 10.98
CA GLN A 733 -1.31 22.80 11.27
C GLN A 733 0.14 22.43 11.50
N TYR A 734 0.41 21.62 12.53
CA TYR A 734 1.71 21.02 12.83
C TYR A 734 1.61 19.51 12.70
N GLN A 735 2.47 18.91 11.87
CA GLN A 735 2.56 17.47 11.66
C GLN A 735 3.52 16.86 12.70
N ILE A 736 2.98 16.18 13.71
CA ILE A 736 3.74 15.51 14.77
C ILE A 736 4.49 14.31 14.17
N ASN A 737 3.78 13.47 13.44
CA ASN A 737 4.33 12.36 12.63
C ASN A 737 3.47 12.15 11.37
N LYS A 738 3.78 11.15 10.54
CA LYS A 738 3.04 10.90 9.28
C LYS A 738 1.53 10.67 9.44
N PHE A 739 1.07 10.39 10.64
CA PHE A 739 -0.34 10.09 10.92
C PHE A 739 -1.03 11.13 11.80
N ILE A 740 -0.32 11.83 12.69
CA ILE A 740 -0.88 12.67 13.74
C ILE A 740 -0.57 14.13 13.48
N PHE A 741 -1.59 14.98 13.62
CA PHE A 741 -1.56 16.41 13.36
C PHE A 741 -2.19 17.17 14.54
N ALA A 742 -1.65 18.34 14.85
CA ALA A 742 -2.24 19.30 15.78
C ALA A 742 -2.46 20.62 15.05
N GLY A 743 -3.49 21.38 15.40
CA GLY A 743 -3.78 22.63 14.71
C GLY A 743 -4.54 23.62 15.55
N ILE A 744 -4.43 24.88 15.13
CA ILE A 744 -5.25 25.99 15.61
C ILE A 744 -5.88 26.68 14.40
N ASN A 745 -7.07 27.19 14.56
CA ASN A 745 -7.73 27.94 13.51
C ASN A 745 -8.46 29.16 14.05
N GLY A 746 -8.59 30.16 13.19
CA GLY A 746 -9.45 31.32 13.40
C GLY A 746 -10.31 31.54 12.15
N SER A 747 -11.56 31.90 12.34
CA SER A 747 -12.46 32.23 11.24
C SER A 747 -13.35 33.41 11.56
N ILE A 748 -13.72 34.15 10.53
CA ILE A 748 -14.70 35.20 10.54
C ILE A 748 -15.82 34.87 9.56
N ALA A 749 -17.05 35.09 9.96
CA ALA A 749 -18.20 34.95 9.07
C ALA A 749 -18.96 36.27 8.98
N ARG A 750 -19.52 36.58 7.83
CA ARG A 750 -20.45 37.69 7.60
C ARG A 750 -21.74 37.17 7.02
N ILE A 751 -22.88 37.62 7.55
CA ILE A 751 -24.21 37.16 7.19
C ILE A 751 -25.05 38.34 6.68
N SER A 752 -25.83 38.09 5.64
CA SER A 752 -26.79 39.05 5.07
C SER A 752 -28.10 38.36 4.76
N ASP A 753 -29.22 39.08 4.97
CA ASP A 753 -30.55 38.65 4.53
C ASP A 753 -30.82 39.01 3.06
N LYS A 754 -29.86 39.60 2.36
CA LYS A 754 -29.94 39.95 0.95
C LYS A 754 -29.07 38.98 0.13
N GLY A 755 -29.61 38.53 -1.00
CA GLY A 755 -28.84 37.75 -1.96
C GLY A 755 -27.70 38.58 -2.58
N PHE A 756 -26.59 37.92 -2.89
CA PHE A 756 -25.37 38.50 -3.48
C PHE A 756 -24.77 39.69 -2.69
N ASP A 757 -24.90 39.67 -1.35
CA ASP A 757 -24.37 40.68 -0.45
C ASP A 757 -23.35 40.05 0.53
N PHE A 758 -22.35 40.84 0.95
CA PHE A 758 -21.35 40.35 1.91
C PHE A 758 -21.75 40.49 3.38
N GLY A 759 -22.89 41.14 3.63
CA GLY A 759 -23.43 41.33 4.97
C GLY A 759 -22.61 42.24 5.88
N LYS A 760 -23.25 42.70 6.96
CA LYS A 760 -22.67 43.56 7.99
C LYS A 760 -22.52 42.85 9.34
N GLU A 761 -23.38 41.83 9.62
CA GLU A 761 -23.29 41.07 10.82
C GLU A 761 -22.06 40.17 10.79
N GLN A 762 -21.14 40.36 11.73
CA GLN A 762 -19.90 39.63 11.82
C GLN A 762 -19.93 38.65 13.01
N LYS A 763 -19.46 37.43 12.80
CA LYS A 763 -19.20 36.41 13.83
C LYS A 763 -17.74 35.95 13.75
N GLU A 764 -17.17 35.58 14.87
CA GLU A 764 -15.81 35.08 14.99
C GLU A 764 -15.83 33.70 15.61
N ASN A 765 -14.87 32.89 15.24
CA ASN A 765 -14.67 31.55 15.79
C ASN A 765 -13.17 31.27 15.93
N TYR A 766 -12.80 30.64 17.04
CA TYR A 766 -11.46 30.20 17.35
C TYR A 766 -11.52 28.73 17.69
N GLY A 767 -10.60 27.95 17.17
CA GLY A 767 -10.54 26.50 17.39
C GLY A 767 -9.14 26.00 17.58
N LEU A 768 -9.03 24.89 18.29
CA LEU A 768 -7.81 24.11 18.40
C LEU A 768 -8.16 22.61 18.41
N GLY A 769 -7.25 21.77 17.93
CA GLY A 769 -7.53 20.34 17.92
C GLY A 769 -6.35 19.49 17.51
N VAL A 770 -6.56 18.20 17.66
CA VAL A 770 -5.64 17.13 17.27
C VAL A 770 -6.39 16.16 16.36
N GLY A 771 -5.72 15.70 15.34
CA GLY A 771 -6.31 14.75 14.40
C GLY A 771 -5.33 13.68 13.94
N ALA A 772 -5.87 12.63 13.36
CA ALA A 772 -5.09 11.54 12.80
C ALA A 772 -5.68 11.05 11.49
N ARG A 773 -4.80 10.67 10.54
CA ARG A 773 -5.16 9.90 9.33
C ARG A 773 -4.93 8.43 9.61
N LEU A 774 -5.98 7.65 9.73
CA LEU A 774 -5.92 6.21 10.00
C LEU A 774 -6.57 5.42 8.86
N PRO A 775 -6.29 4.12 8.73
CA PRO A 775 -6.95 3.26 7.72
C PRO A 775 -8.48 3.22 7.84
N ILE A 776 -9.01 3.41 9.06
CA ILE A 776 -10.45 3.48 9.34
C ILE A 776 -11.06 4.84 9.01
N GLY A 777 -10.30 5.78 8.46
CA GLY A 777 -10.68 7.16 8.20
C GLY A 777 -10.04 8.16 9.15
N PRO A 778 -10.28 9.46 8.95
CA PRO A 778 -9.77 10.51 9.82
C PRO A 778 -10.40 10.46 11.20
N ILE A 779 -9.61 10.78 12.22
CA ILE A 779 -10.10 11.05 13.58
C ILE A 779 -9.74 12.48 13.91
N TYR A 780 -10.66 13.23 14.50
CA TYR A 780 -10.44 14.59 14.97
C TYR A 780 -11.07 14.81 16.35
N PHE A 781 -10.33 15.45 17.21
CA PHE A 781 -10.81 15.97 18.48
C PHE A 781 -10.40 17.42 18.60
N GLY A 782 -11.35 18.31 18.92
CA GLY A 782 -11.11 19.73 19.01
C GLY A 782 -12.00 20.46 19.98
N LEU A 783 -11.64 21.71 20.21
CA LEU A 783 -12.39 22.70 20.94
C LEU A 783 -12.64 23.89 20.05
N ALA A 784 -13.84 24.44 20.07
CA ALA A 784 -14.17 25.67 19.36
C ALA A 784 -14.98 26.62 20.23
N LYS A 785 -14.81 27.93 19.97
CA LYS A 785 -15.50 28.98 20.71
C LYS A 785 -15.77 30.18 19.82
N SER A 786 -16.98 30.70 19.91
CA SER A 786 -17.38 32.00 19.36
C SER A 786 -17.71 32.97 20.50
N PRO A 787 -17.48 34.29 20.36
CA PRO A 787 -17.89 35.27 21.33
C PRO A 787 -19.42 35.19 21.57
N GLY A 788 -19.81 35.17 22.86
CA GLY A 788 -21.23 35.00 23.27
C GLY A 788 -21.72 33.57 23.34
N GLU A 789 -20.96 32.60 22.88
CA GLU A 789 -21.31 31.16 22.98
C GLU A 789 -20.44 30.45 23.99
N GLY A 790 -20.86 29.26 24.45
CA GLY A 790 -20.02 28.36 25.26
C GLY A 790 -18.92 27.69 24.46
N VAL A 791 -17.93 27.09 25.15
CA VAL A 791 -16.94 26.24 24.49
C VAL A 791 -17.63 24.96 24.01
N ARG A 792 -17.39 24.58 22.76
CA ARG A 792 -17.92 23.35 22.16
C ARG A 792 -16.79 22.33 21.99
N TYR A 793 -17.11 21.09 22.32
CA TYR A 793 -16.25 19.93 22.10
C TYR A 793 -16.63 19.30 20.78
N ILE A 794 -15.63 19.05 19.95
CA ILE A 794 -15.80 18.50 18.61
C ILE A 794 -15.08 17.17 18.58
N PHE A 795 -15.79 16.13 18.19
CA PHE A 795 -15.20 14.83 17.92
C PHE A 795 -15.76 14.31 16.59
N ASN A 796 -14.89 13.82 15.74
CA ASN A 796 -15.26 13.16 14.49
C ASN A 796 -14.38 11.95 14.25
N ILE A 797 -14.96 10.86 13.76
CA ILE A 797 -14.27 9.68 13.27
C ILE A 797 -14.90 9.22 11.96
N GLY A 798 -14.06 8.95 10.95
CA GLY A 798 -14.51 8.50 9.66
C GLY A 798 -14.88 9.61 8.68
N TYR A 799 -15.33 9.21 7.50
CA TYR A 799 -15.71 10.12 6.40
C TYR A 799 -17.21 10.36 6.37
N GLU A 800 -17.62 11.61 6.28
CA GLU A 800 -19.01 11.95 6.01
C GLU A 800 -19.41 11.43 4.61
N PRO A 801 -20.61 10.79 4.50
CA PRO A 801 -21.13 10.38 3.22
C PRO A 801 -21.55 11.63 2.41
N LYS A 802 -21.07 11.73 1.16
CA LYS A 802 -21.48 12.77 0.22
C LYS A 802 -21.93 12.15 -1.10
N ALA A 803 -22.86 12.80 -1.78
CA ALA A 803 -23.23 12.44 -3.13
C ALA A 803 -22.09 12.81 -4.13
N PHE A 804 -22.12 12.27 -5.33
CA PHE A 804 -21.07 12.49 -6.33
C PHE A 804 -20.83 13.98 -6.64
N ASN A 805 -21.90 14.75 -6.79
CA ASN A 805 -21.86 16.19 -7.09
C ASN A 805 -21.56 17.08 -5.86
N GLU A 806 -21.55 16.53 -4.65
CA GLU A 806 -21.19 17.23 -3.41
C GLU A 806 -19.70 17.02 -3.04
N ASN A 807 -19.02 16.10 -3.71
CA ASN A 807 -17.59 15.76 -3.48
C ASN A 807 -16.62 16.79 -4.02
#